data_c7f7b9bd72eaa3728decd883d85563b7
#
_entry.id   c7f7b9bd72eaa3728decd883d85563b7
#
_cell.length_a   1.000
_cell.length_b   1.000
_cell.length_c   1.000
_cell.angle_alpha   90.00
_cell.angle_beta   90.00
_cell.angle_gamma   90.00
#
_symmetry.space_group_name_H-M   'P 1'
#
loop_
_entity.id
_entity.type
_entity.pdbx_description
1 polymer ?
#
loop_
_entity_poly.entity_id
_entity_poly.type
_entity_poly.pdbx_seq_one_letter_code
_entity_poly.pdbx_strand_id
1 'polypeptide(L)'
;MTSKISYIKFIREDIRHRSWLAVFSALVLFLAMPVYSAIYIDGMKGAQTVPGNTSAFITQNIRAIFPGLINGQNAMIVCYIIFLLAVLCAATGYGHIHSREKLDFYHSLPLRRMQWFSISYLSGILIFLIPYLINSFLIIAIGNMNGILNSALAVSSLIAVLGGCLVFLLIYTTCVLAMTLTGRTVTALLAGVFLIVSPLFILTTIESLEQEFFAAYYAPPGKAFFVNLSELLSPLGLSSKLLTCTGTYFPASAGSELTGITLPELLIPLAAGIIMTVLFLILSAVLYRKYPSEAAGNALAFPRSAPVLKVLACIPGAFIITDMIHAFTGMSLEKWFFPLSILTVLILTLFVEYIYRMDLRAIWRGWKSTLISIAGVAAIVSVLQFDLIGYDSYMPDEDNVARISILPDSFSNYFIYPSEYGPDSEIYLGFYVPEEDTALACSLAETGLRNAENGIEVPNTWEYSESESSDEKYMKTLFRFQLDSGRVIYRQYPLNREQLVPAVRSLLENKEFRKTIYPVFQLNRDDVYSINFSDSYQVPVELNLTDEQRSQLLDAYEQDLLAADASTLTEGTAIGSLEINIYDPFQPGTEALQNGMTADSVLGSPNLVGLSGFDLYPEYTNTLEFLENLGYTLRTEIDPEDVENLSITLSLDSVQSAKYSELFRTLPDGSASFTQYSTGEDVRTSDPEAIRLILDAIPPSRTELLDFSEDGGDSMEIEYKDGAGIGYYF
;
A
#
# COMPACT_ATOMS: atom_id res chain seq x y z
N MET A 1 -46.84 -30.33 16.81
CA MET A 1 -45.92 -31.08 15.91
C MET A 1 -46.01 -30.72 14.41
N THR A 2 -47.06 -30.02 13.99
CA THR A 2 -47.33 -29.66 12.58
C THR A 2 -46.51 -28.49 12.02
N SER A 3 -45.86 -27.66 12.86
CA SER A 3 -45.19 -26.43 12.42
C SER A 3 -43.78 -26.63 11.85
N LYS A 4 -42.97 -27.59 12.33
CA LYS A 4 -41.59 -27.79 11.87
C LYS A 4 -41.49 -28.44 10.47
N ILE A 5 -42.34 -29.41 10.19
CA ILE A 5 -42.38 -30.09 8.86
C ILE A 5 -42.87 -29.13 7.78
N SER A 6 -43.79 -28.23 8.12
CA SER A 6 -44.28 -27.18 7.22
C SER A 6 -43.17 -26.18 6.87
N TYR A 7 -42.32 -25.78 7.80
CA TYR A 7 -41.26 -24.79 7.61
C TYR A 7 -40.17 -25.26 6.59
N ILE A 8 -39.69 -26.50 6.75
CA ILE A 8 -38.71 -27.10 5.84
C ILE A 8 -39.29 -27.25 4.40
N LYS A 9 -40.58 -27.55 4.31
CA LYS A 9 -41.27 -27.64 2.99
C LYS A 9 -41.24 -26.28 2.27
N PHE A 10 -41.47 -25.18 2.98
CA PHE A 10 -41.45 -23.85 2.39
C PHE A 10 -40.05 -23.44 1.96
N ILE A 11 -39.00 -23.75 2.74
CA ILE A 11 -37.61 -23.54 2.32
C ILE A 11 -37.28 -24.30 1.05
N ARG A 12 -37.67 -25.60 0.99
CA ARG A 12 -37.44 -26.42 -0.19
C ARG A 12 -38.16 -25.86 -1.42
N GLU A 13 -39.39 -25.38 -1.27
CA GLU A 13 -40.16 -24.81 -2.37
C GLU A 13 -39.57 -23.48 -2.84
N ASP A 14 -39.09 -22.64 -1.93
CA ASP A 14 -38.41 -21.38 -2.25
C ASP A 14 -37.08 -21.64 -3.01
N ILE A 15 -36.30 -22.66 -2.61
CA ILE A 15 -35.09 -23.08 -3.37
C ILE A 15 -35.50 -23.61 -4.74
N ARG A 16 -36.61 -24.38 -4.87
CA ARG A 16 -37.09 -24.89 -6.16
C ARG A 16 -37.49 -23.77 -7.11
N HIS A 17 -38.13 -22.73 -6.62
CA HIS A 17 -38.46 -21.54 -7.40
C HIS A 17 -37.21 -20.78 -7.91
N ARG A 18 -36.12 -20.86 -7.16
CA ARG A 18 -34.80 -20.24 -7.47
C ARG A 18 -33.77 -21.27 -7.94
N SER A 19 -34.22 -22.44 -8.46
CA SER A 19 -33.36 -23.57 -8.87
C SER A 19 -32.32 -23.16 -9.90
N TRP A 20 -32.66 -22.25 -10.84
CA TRP A 20 -31.73 -21.73 -11.80
C TRP A 20 -30.51 -21.08 -11.15
N LEU A 21 -30.70 -20.35 -10.01
CA LEU A 21 -29.61 -19.72 -9.28
C LEU A 21 -28.77 -20.76 -8.54
N ALA A 22 -29.37 -21.83 -8.01
CA ALA A 22 -28.62 -22.92 -7.39
C ALA A 22 -27.75 -23.67 -8.40
N VAL A 23 -28.26 -23.92 -9.61
CA VAL A 23 -27.48 -24.53 -10.71
C VAL A 23 -26.36 -23.58 -11.16
N PHE A 24 -26.68 -22.29 -11.34
CA PHE A 24 -25.72 -21.30 -11.73
C PHE A 24 -24.58 -21.18 -10.67
N SER A 25 -24.94 -21.12 -9.38
CA SER A 25 -23.97 -21.11 -8.27
C SER A 25 -23.05 -22.33 -8.31
N ALA A 26 -23.61 -23.53 -8.49
CA ALA A 26 -22.83 -24.76 -8.57
C ALA A 26 -21.85 -24.76 -9.76
N LEU A 27 -22.31 -24.33 -10.94
CA LEU A 27 -21.49 -24.31 -12.16
C LEU A 27 -20.36 -23.29 -12.07
N VAL A 28 -20.67 -22.05 -11.65
CA VAL A 28 -19.69 -20.97 -11.63
C VAL A 28 -18.63 -21.21 -10.55
N LEU A 29 -19.04 -21.69 -9.36
CA LEU A 29 -18.09 -22.08 -8.33
C LEU A 29 -17.25 -23.28 -8.74
N PHE A 30 -17.79 -24.25 -9.49
CA PHE A 30 -17.03 -25.38 -10.00
C PHE A 30 -15.90 -24.92 -10.95
N LEU A 31 -16.21 -24.01 -11.86
CA LEU A 31 -15.21 -23.47 -12.80
C LEU A 31 -14.15 -22.61 -12.08
N ALA A 32 -14.58 -21.75 -11.17
CA ALA A 32 -13.70 -20.80 -10.51
C ALA A 32 -12.86 -21.39 -9.36
N MET A 33 -13.31 -22.49 -8.75
CA MET A 33 -12.64 -23.09 -7.61
C MET A 33 -11.85 -24.34 -8.02
N PRO A 34 -12.43 -25.57 -8.17
CA PRO A 34 -11.63 -26.76 -8.44
C PRO A 34 -10.94 -26.74 -9.80
N VAL A 35 -11.59 -26.25 -10.87
CA VAL A 35 -10.97 -26.22 -12.21
C VAL A 35 -9.80 -25.22 -12.24
N TYR A 36 -10.02 -23.98 -11.76
CA TYR A 36 -8.96 -22.98 -11.67
C TYR A 36 -7.79 -23.46 -10.81
N SER A 37 -8.07 -24.01 -9.61
CA SER A 37 -7.02 -24.50 -8.71
C SER A 37 -6.23 -25.67 -9.32
N ALA A 38 -6.87 -26.57 -10.06
CA ALA A 38 -6.19 -27.67 -10.74
C ALA A 38 -5.21 -27.15 -11.80
N ILE A 39 -5.66 -26.20 -12.64
CA ILE A 39 -4.84 -25.59 -13.70
C ILE A 39 -3.67 -24.82 -13.06
N TYR A 40 -3.95 -24.07 -12.00
CA TYR A 40 -2.93 -23.28 -11.30
C TYR A 40 -1.83 -24.16 -10.69
N ILE A 41 -2.22 -25.23 -9.97
CA ILE A 41 -1.27 -26.19 -9.38
C ILE A 41 -0.44 -26.91 -10.47
N ASP A 42 -1.05 -27.26 -11.58
CA ASP A 42 -0.37 -27.93 -12.68
C ASP A 42 0.63 -26.97 -13.36
N GLY A 43 0.24 -25.71 -13.57
CA GLY A 43 1.12 -24.66 -14.09
C GLY A 43 2.35 -24.42 -13.19
N MET A 44 2.14 -24.30 -11.87
CA MET A 44 3.24 -24.16 -10.91
C MET A 44 4.19 -25.36 -10.90
N LYS A 45 3.66 -26.57 -11.05
CA LYS A 45 4.49 -27.77 -11.17
C LYS A 45 5.26 -27.84 -12.49
N GLY A 46 4.70 -27.32 -13.57
CA GLY A 46 5.39 -27.20 -14.86
C GLY A 46 6.66 -26.34 -14.78
N ALA A 47 6.70 -25.37 -13.87
CA ALA A 47 7.87 -24.53 -13.62
C ALA A 47 9.09 -25.28 -13.02
N GLN A 48 8.97 -26.56 -12.66
CA GLN A 48 10.11 -27.41 -12.24
C GLN A 48 11.15 -27.64 -13.35
N THR A 49 10.81 -27.34 -14.59
CA THR A 49 11.73 -27.48 -15.73
C THR A 49 12.78 -26.37 -15.81
N VAL A 50 12.61 -25.31 -15.01
CA VAL A 50 13.53 -24.15 -14.98
C VAL A 50 14.73 -24.49 -14.07
N PRO A 51 15.99 -24.27 -14.52
CA PRO A 51 17.18 -24.47 -13.70
C PRO A 51 17.11 -23.65 -12.39
N GLY A 52 17.41 -24.27 -11.26
CA GLY A 52 17.35 -23.64 -9.93
C GLY A 52 16.10 -23.98 -9.10
N ASN A 53 15.01 -24.39 -9.72
CA ASN A 53 13.78 -24.74 -9.01
C ASN A 53 13.81 -26.18 -8.48
N THR A 54 13.91 -26.34 -7.18
CA THR A 54 13.73 -27.66 -6.57
C THR A 54 12.25 -28.00 -6.41
N SER A 55 11.91 -29.29 -6.49
CA SER A 55 10.53 -29.75 -6.26
C SER A 55 10.02 -29.42 -4.84
N ALA A 56 10.92 -29.26 -3.87
CA ALA A 56 10.62 -28.88 -2.50
C ALA A 56 10.17 -27.40 -2.46
N PHE A 57 10.90 -26.51 -3.08
CA PHE A 57 10.60 -25.07 -3.17
C PHE A 57 9.22 -24.80 -3.81
N ILE A 58 8.96 -25.42 -4.97
CA ILE A 58 7.64 -25.28 -5.65
C ILE A 58 6.50 -25.83 -4.78
N THR A 59 6.72 -26.95 -4.09
CA THR A 59 5.70 -27.50 -3.21
C THR A 59 5.42 -26.58 -2.02
N GLN A 60 6.45 -25.93 -1.48
CA GLN A 60 6.32 -24.94 -0.40
C GLN A 60 5.53 -23.72 -0.87
N ASN A 61 5.83 -23.17 -2.03
CA ASN A 61 5.11 -22.05 -2.61
C ASN A 61 3.63 -22.38 -2.86
N ILE A 62 3.34 -23.57 -3.43
CA ILE A 62 1.95 -24.00 -3.60
C ILE A 62 1.25 -24.11 -2.23
N ARG A 63 1.93 -24.60 -1.18
CA ARG A 63 1.36 -24.69 0.16
C ARG A 63 1.05 -23.32 0.75
N ALA A 64 1.90 -22.32 0.52
CA ALA A 64 1.69 -20.95 1.02
C ALA A 64 0.40 -20.31 0.47
N ILE A 65 0.10 -20.50 -0.81
CA ILE A 65 -1.05 -19.89 -1.47
C ILE A 65 -2.32 -20.75 -1.44
N PHE A 66 -2.21 -22.04 -1.11
CA PHE A 66 -3.30 -23.01 -1.25
C PHE A 66 -4.59 -22.62 -0.49
N PRO A 67 -4.58 -22.15 0.77
CA PRO A 67 -5.79 -21.70 1.44
C PRO A 67 -6.45 -20.51 0.74
N GLY A 68 -5.64 -19.60 0.18
CA GLY A 68 -6.11 -18.46 -0.58
C GLY A 68 -6.81 -18.80 -1.89
N LEU A 69 -6.54 -19.97 -2.50
CA LEU A 69 -7.29 -20.47 -3.66
C LEU A 69 -8.73 -20.88 -3.27
N ILE A 70 -8.96 -21.27 -2.02
CA ILE A 70 -10.27 -21.70 -1.52
C ILE A 70 -11.18 -20.52 -1.22
N ASN A 71 -10.65 -19.50 -0.50
CA ASN A 71 -11.44 -18.37 -0.06
C ASN A 71 -11.51 -17.22 -1.08
N GLY A 72 -10.59 -17.19 -2.06
CA GLY A 72 -10.54 -16.19 -3.13
C GLY A 72 -9.48 -15.11 -2.94
N GLN A 73 -8.64 -15.18 -1.91
CA GLN A 73 -7.52 -14.26 -1.75
C GLN A 73 -6.54 -14.38 -2.94
N ASN A 74 -6.05 -15.59 -3.21
CA ASN A 74 -5.16 -15.88 -4.34
C ASN A 74 -5.90 -16.27 -5.63
N ALA A 75 -7.21 -16.08 -5.67
CA ALA A 75 -8.08 -16.32 -6.82
C ALA A 75 -9.18 -15.27 -6.87
N MET A 76 -8.88 -14.04 -7.31
CA MET A 76 -9.82 -12.90 -7.33
C MET A 76 -11.17 -13.24 -7.99
N ILE A 77 -11.16 -14.14 -8.97
CA ILE A 77 -12.40 -14.61 -9.62
C ILE A 77 -13.36 -15.26 -8.62
N VAL A 78 -12.85 -15.99 -7.62
CA VAL A 78 -13.69 -16.61 -6.56
C VAL A 78 -14.30 -15.51 -5.68
N CYS A 79 -13.52 -14.50 -5.32
CA CYS A 79 -14.00 -13.35 -4.55
C CYS A 79 -15.16 -12.64 -5.29
N TYR A 80 -14.98 -12.28 -6.57
CA TYR A 80 -16.02 -11.65 -7.37
C TYR A 80 -17.28 -12.51 -7.48
N ILE A 81 -17.15 -13.84 -7.61
CA ILE A 81 -18.28 -14.75 -7.67
C ILE A 81 -19.02 -14.81 -6.33
N ILE A 82 -18.31 -14.83 -5.19
CA ILE A 82 -18.93 -14.77 -3.86
C ILE A 82 -19.80 -13.50 -3.74
N PHE A 83 -19.26 -12.33 -4.13
CA PHE A 83 -19.99 -11.06 -4.14
C PHE A 83 -21.21 -11.10 -5.06
N LEU A 84 -21.02 -11.54 -6.30
CA LEU A 84 -22.11 -11.67 -7.29
C LEU A 84 -23.24 -12.56 -6.79
N LEU A 85 -22.91 -13.74 -6.26
CA LEU A 85 -23.90 -14.67 -5.72
C LEU A 85 -24.61 -14.10 -4.50
N ALA A 86 -23.94 -13.36 -3.63
CA ALA A 86 -24.56 -12.68 -2.49
C ALA A 86 -25.61 -11.67 -2.95
N VAL A 87 -25.28 -10.84 -3.95
CA VAL A 87 -26.21 -9.86 -4.55
C VAL A 87 -27.40 -10.57 -5.20
N LEU A 88 -27.15 -11.61 -6.01
CA LEU A 88 -28.21 -12.36 -6.70
C LEU A 88 -29.14 -13.09 -5.71
N CYS A 89 -28.58 -13.69 -4.65
CA CYS A 89 -29.37 -14.34 -3.62
C CYS A 89 -30.27 -13.33 -2.86
N ALA A 90 -29.76 -12.13 -2.56
CA ALA A 90 -30.57 -11.07 -1.93
C ALA A 90 -31.65 -10.55 -2.87
N ALA A 91 -31.31 -10.21 -4.12
CA ALA A 91 -32.25 -9.68 -5.10
C ALA A 91 -33.38 -10.65 -5.41
N THR A 92 -33.07 -11.95 -5.62
CA THR A 92 -34.08 -12.98 -5.90
C THR A 92 -34.92 -13.34 -4.68
N GLY A 93 -34.30 -13.33 -3.48
CA GLY A 93 -34.99 -13.67 -2.22
C GLY A 93 -35.97 -12.61 -1.77
N TYR A 94 -35.59 -11.33 -1.89
CA TYR A 94 -36.37 -10.21 -1.35
C TYR A 94 -37.01 -9.33 -2.42
N GLY A 95 -36.80 -9.60 -3.73
CA GLY A 95 -37.41 -8.81 -4.80
C GLY A 95 -38.93 -8.80 -4.80
N HIS A 96 -39.59 -9.76 -4.10
CA HIS A 96 -41.02 -9.78 -3.95
C HIS A 96 -41.59 -8.57 -3.16
N ILE A 97 -40.83 -7.96 -2.25
CA ILE A 97 -41.27 -6.79 -1.48
C ILE A 97 -41.34 -5.51 -2.32
N HIS A 98 -40.71 -5.49 -3.47
CA HIS A 98 -40.65 -4.33 -4.38
C HIS A 98 -41.77 -4.31 -5.43
N SER A 99 -42.58 -5.38 -5.53
CA SER A 99 -43.72 -5.48 -6.45
C SER A 99 -45.02 -5.61 -5.65
N ARG A 100 -45.99 -4.71 -5.89
CA ARG A 100 -47.28 -4.73 -5.19
C ARG A 100 -48.01 -6.05 -5.40
N GLU A 101 -48.05 -6.54 -6.64
CA GLU A 101 -48.72 -7.79 -6.96
C GLU A 101 -48.13 -9.01 -6.23
N LYS A 102 -46.79 -9.08 -6.19
CA LYS A 102 -46.11 -10.15 -5.46
C LYS A 102 -46.31 -10.04 -3.96
N LEU A 103 -46.23 -8.80 -3.43
CA LEU A 103 -46.39 -8.54 -2.01
C LEU A 103 -47.78 -8.99 -1.52
N ASP A 104 -48.85 -8.66 -2.27
CA ASP A 104 -50.24 -9.07 -1.95
C ASP A 104 -50.39 -10.58 -1.97
N PHE A 105 -49.78 -11.27 -2.98
CA PHE A 105 -49.74 -12.72 -3.03
C PHE A 105 -49.06 -13.33 -1.79
N TYR A 106 -47.86 -12.81 -1.40
CA TYR A 106 -47.14 -13.35 -0.25
C TYR A 106 -47.88 -13.08 1.08
N HIS A 107 -48.62 -11.97 1.18
CA HIS A 107 -49.44 -11.66 2.35
C HIS A 107 -50.72 -12.55 2.43
N SER A 108 -51.19 -13.14 1.35
CA SER A 108 -52.32 -14.05 1.37
C SER A 108 -51.98 -15.46 1.87
N LEU A 109 -50.69 -15.78 1.98
CA LEU A 109 -50.25 -17.09 2.47
C LEU A 109 -50.29 -17.18 4.01
N PRO A 110 -50.52 -18.35 4.59
CA PRO A 110 -50.73 -18.55 6.02
C PRO A 110 -49.42 -18.53 6.82
N LEU A 111 -48.54 -17.57 6.54
CA LEU A 111 -47.25 -17.39 7.19
C LEU A 111 -47.11 -15.95 7.75
N ARG A 112 -46.46 -15.82 8.92
CA ARG A 112 -46.11 -14.51 9.46
C ARG A 112 -44.97 -13.86 8.66
N ARG A 113 -44.94 -12.52 8.59
CA ARG A 113 -43.89 -11.76 7.89
C ARG A 113 -42.47 -12.23 8.27
N MET A 114 -42.22 -12.43 9.59
CA MET A 114 -40.89 -12.88 10.05
C MET A 114 -40.55 -14.32 9.63
N GLN A 115 -41.52 -15.16 9.42
CA GLN A 115 -41.32 -16.51 8.91
C GLN A 115 -40.87 -16.47 7.43
N TRP A 116 -41.49 -15.60 6.63
CA TRP A 116 -41.05 -15.36 5.24
C TRP A 116 -39.65 -14.79 5.17
N PHE A 117 -39.34 -13.78 6.02
CA PHE A 117 -37.99 -13.27 6.11
C PHE A 117 -36.95 -14.37 6.34
N SER A 118 -37.20 -15.22 7.35
CA SER A 118 -36.29 -16.32 7.69
C SER A 118 -36.22 -17.41 6.60
N ILE A 119 -37.33 -17.72 5.91
CA ILE A 119 -37.34 -18.68 4.80
C ILE A 119 -36.47 -18.17 3.65
N SER A 120 -36.68 -16.92 3.21
CA SER A 120 -35.92 -16.32 2.12
C SER A 120 -34.45 -16.16 2.47
N TYR A 121 -34.13 -15.85 3.74
CA TYR A 121 -32.76 -15.71 4.23
C TYR A 121 -32.02 -17.05 4.22
N LEU A 122 -32.60 -18.08 4.81
CA LEU A 122 -32.01 -19.41 4.90
C LEU A 122 -31.89 -20.08 3.53
N SER A 123 -32.89 -19.93 2.63
CA SER A 123 -32.78 -20.48 1.29
C SER A 123 -31.68 -19.80 0.45
N GLY A 124 -31.47 -18.48 0.62
CA GLY A 124 -30.35 -17.77 -0.01
C GLY A 124 -28.99 -18.29 0.47
N ILE A 125 -28.84 -18.51 1.78
CA ILE A 125 -27.63 -19.14 2.34
C ILE A 125 -27.42 -20.55 1.75
N LEU A 126 -28.43 -21.40 1.71
CA LEU A 126 -28.30 -22.77 1.24
C LEU A 126 -27.96 -22.85 -0.26
N ILE A 127 -28.47 -21.94 -1.08
CA ILE A 127 -28.15 -21.82 -2.52
C ILE A 127 -26.65 -21.59 -2.76
N PHE A 128 -25.99 -20.85 -1.89
CA PHE A 128 -24.55 -20.62 -1.98
C PHE A 128 -23.75 -21.69 -1.23
N LEU A 129 -24.09 -21.93 0.04
CA LEU A 129 -23.26 -22.71 0.98
C LEU A 129 -23.07 -24.16 0.50
N ILE A 130 -24.11 -24.80 0.00
CA ILE A 130 -24.00 -26.22 -0.45
C ILE A 130 -23.02 -26.36 -1.61
N PRO A 131 -23.14 -25.62 -2.72
CA PRO A 131 -22.15 -25.66 -3.79
C PRO A 131 -20.75 -25.25 -3.35
N TYR A 132 -20.63 -24.22 -2.51
CA TYR A 132 -19.34 -23.73 -2.03
C TYR A 132 -18.59 -24.80 -1.22
N LEU A 133 -19.27 -25.46 -0.27
CA LEU A 133 -18.65 -26.53 0.52
C LEU A 133 -18.26 -27.74 -0.33
N ILE A 134 -19.08 -28.13 -1.30
CA ILE A 134 -18.74 -29.22 -2.22
C ILE A 134 -17.48 -28.88 -3.03
N ASN A 135 -17.41 -27.68 -3.59
CA ASN A 135 -16.26 -27.26 -4.39
C ASN A 135 -15.00 -27.06 -3.56
N SER A 136 -15.12 -26.54 -2.33
CA SER A 136 -14.00 -26.45 -1.38
C SER A 136 -13.45 -27.85 -1.03
N PHE A 137 -14.32 -28.83 -0.80
CA PHE A 137 -13.91 -30.21 -0.60
C PHE A 137 -13.17 -30.77 -1.81
N LEU A 138 -13.62 -30.49 -3.04
CA LEU A 138 -12.92 -30.90 -4.25
C LEU A 138 -11.54 -30.29 -4.38
N ILE A 139 -11.33 -29.02 -4.03
CA ILE A 139 -10.00 -28.39 -4.00
C ILE A 139 -9.10 -29.12 -2.99
N ILE A 140 -9.58 -29.35 -1.77
CA ILE A 140 -8.82 -30.07 -0.74
C ILE A 140 -8.45 -31.48 -1.23
N ALA A 141 -9.36 -32.17 -1.91
CA ALA A 141 -9.08 -33.47 -2.52
C ALA A 141 -8.00 -33.39 -3.60
N ILE A 142 -8.04 -32.38 -4.48
CA ILE A 142 -7.01 -32.10 -5.50
C ILE A 142 -5.66 -31.87 -4.83
N GLY A 143 -5.60 -31.04 -3.76
CA GLY A 143 -4.38 -30.81 -2.98
C GLY A 143 -3.79 -32.07 -2.37
N ASN A 144 -4.66 -32.94 -1.84
CA ASN A 144 -4.23 -34.25 -1.30
C ASN A 144 -3.70 -35.20 -2.38
N MET A 145 -4.37 -35.27 -3.54
CA MET A 145 -3.92 -36.11 -4.68
C MET A 145 -2.56 -35.65 -5.23
N ASN A 146 -2.25 -34.37 -5.10
CA ASN A 146 -1.01 -33.76 -5.55
C ASN A 146 0.12 -33.82 -4.49
N GLY A 147 -0.12 -34.41 -3.30
CA GLY A 147 0.88 -34.50 -2.23
C GLY A 147 1.20 -33.16 -1.52
N ILE A 148 0.35 -32.15 -1.72
CA ILE A 148 0.54 -30.79 -1.16
C ILE A 148 0.07 -30.76 0.30
N LEU A 149 -1.02 -31.50 0.61
CA LEU A 149 -1.72 -31.41 1.88
C LEU A 149 -0.92 -32.05 3.04
N ASN A 150 -0.77 -31.29 4.12
CA ASN A 150 -0.30 -31.77 5.42
C ASN A 150 -1.33 -31.38 6.50
N SER A 151 -1.11 -31.77 7.76
CA SER A 151 -2.05 -31.52 8.86
C SER A 151 -2.25 -30.02 9.12
N ALA A 152 -1.21 -29.20 9.04
CA ALA A 152 -1.28 -27.76 9.22
C ALA A 152 -2.10 -27.12 8.08
N LEU A 153 -1.79 -27.47 6.84
CA LEU A 153 -2.49 -26.95 5.66
C LEU A 153 -3.96 -27.36 5.60
N ALA A 154 -4.30 -28.56 6.13
CA ALA A 154 -5.69 -28.96 6.26
C ALA A 154 -6.48 -28.05 7.21
N VAL A 155 -5.88 -27.64 8.34
CA VAL A 155 -6.49 -26.68 9.28
C VAL A 155 -6.62 -25.30 8.63
N SER A 156 -5.56 -24.80 7.99
CA SER A 156 -5.58 -23.52 7.26
C SER A 156 -6.66 -23.52 6.16
N SER A 157 -6.79 -24.61 5.41
CA SER A 157 -7.82 -24.77 4.40
C SER A 157 -9.25 -24.71 4.97
N LEU A 158 -9.49 -25.32 6.14
CA LEU A 158 -10.79 -25.22 6.81
C LEU A 158 -11.08 -23.80 7.31
N ILE A 159 -10.09 -23.09 7.80
CA ILE A 159 -10.22 -21.69 8.20
C ILE A 159 -10.52 -20.80 6.98
N ALA A 160 -9.87 -21.05 5.85
CA ALA A 160 -10.16 -20.36 4.60
C ALA A 160 -11.61 -20.60 4.12
N VAL A 161 -12.13 -21.83 4.25
CA VAL A 161 -13.56 -22.13 3.96
C VAL A 161 -14.48 -21.32 4.85
N LEU A 162 -14.20 -21.25 6.16
CA LEU A 162 -14.99 -20.44 7.11
C LEU A 162 -14.93 -18.95 6.76
N GLY A 163 -13.76 -18.44 6.37
CA GLY A 163 -13.57 -17.07 5.89
C GLY A 163 -14.45 -16.74 4.71
N GLY A 164 -14.42 -17.55 3.65
CA GLY A 164 -15.28 -17.38 2.47
C GLY A 164 -16.78 -17.46 2.77
N CYS A 165 -17.19 -18.35 3.68
CA CYS A 165 -18.57 -18.40 4.16
C CYS A 165 -18.98 -17.12 4.91
N LEU A 166 -18.11 -16.58 5.76
CA LEU A 166 -18.40 -15.36 6.53
C LEU A 166 -18.46 -14.12 5.62
N VAL A 167 -17.57 -14.03 4.63
CA VAL A 167 -17.61 -12.97 3.61
C VAL A 167 -18.91 -13.01 2.83
N PHE A 168 -19.35 -14.20 2.36
CA PHE A 168 -20.65 -14.33 1.73
C PHE A 168 -21.78 -13.84 2.63
N LEU A 169 -21.81 -14.29 3.90
CA LEU A 169 -22.85 -13.91 4.85
C LEU A 169 -22.86 -12.39 5.11
N LEU A 170 -21.72 -11.76 5.23
CA LEU A 170 -21.56 -10.32 5.45
C LEU A 170 -22.14 -9.53 4.26
N ILE A 171 -21.70 -9.84 3.05
CA ILE A 171 -22.15 -9.14 1.83
C ILE A 171 -23.62 -9.44 1.55
N TYR A 172 -24.06 -10.69 1.69
CA TYR A 172 -25.46 -11.09 1.52
C TYR A 172 -26.37 -10.33 2.48
N THR A 173 -26.01 -10.26 3.77
CA THR A 173 -26.81 -9.56 4.79
C THR A 173 -26.85 -8.07 4.53
N THR A 174 -25.74 -7.46 4.07
CA THR A 174 -25.70 -6.06 3.66
C THR A 174 -26.64 -5.79 2.48
N CYS A 175 -26.66 -6.69 1.47
CA CYS A 175 -27.61 -6.60 0.36
C CYS A 175 -29.06 -6.78 0.82
N VAL A 176 -29.34 -7.69 1.75
CA VAL A 176 -30.69 -7.86 2.34
C VAL A 176 -31.10 -6.58 3.09
N LEU A 177 -30.18 -5.94 3.81
CA LEU A 177 -30.44 -4.65 4.44
C LEU A 177 -30.85 -3.59 3.41
N ALA A 178 -30.11 -3.48 2.31
CA ALA A 178 -30.43 -2.56 1.22
C ALA A 178 -31.81 -2.85 0.60
N MET A 179 -32.17 -4.13 0.42
CA MET A 179 -33.49 -4.54 -0.07
C MET A 179 -34.62 -4.08 0.87
N THR A 180 -34.40 -4.13 2.20
CA THR A 180 -35.41 -3.72 3.18
C THR A 180 -35.50 -2.18 3.36
N LEU A 181 -34.48 -1.42 2.98
CA LEU A 181 -34.47 0.05 3.04
C LEU A 181 -35.17 0.71 1.85
N THR A 182 -35.32 0.00 0.75
CA THR A 182 -35.77 0.54 -0.54
C THR A 182 -37.09 -0.10 -0.98
N GLY A 183 -37.77 0.52 -1.95
CA GLY A 183 -39.03 0.03 -2.50
C GLY A 183 -38.97 -0.40 -3.97
N ARG A 184 -37.78 -0.28 -4.61
CA ARG A 184 -37.51 -0.74 -6.00
C ARG A 184 -36.22 -1.56 -6.04
N THR A 185 -36.19 -2.62 -6.81
CA THR A 185 -35.03 -3.51 -6.92
C THR A 185 -33.79 -2.80 -7.44
N VAL A 186 -33.92 -1.90 -8.44
CA VAL A 186 -32.78 -1.14 -8.96
C VAL A 186 -32.18 -0.20 -7.90
N THR A 187 -33.06 0.50 -7.17
CA THR A 187 -32.61 1.37 -6.06
C THR A 187 -31.97 0.54 -4.95
N ALA A 188 -32.46 -0.68 -4.70
CA ALA A 188 -31.89 -1.59 -3.72
C ALA A 188 -30.49 -2.07 -4.10
N LEU A 189 -30.26 -2.37 -5.37
CA LEU A 189 -28.93 -2.74 -5.87
C LEU A 189 -27.94 -1.58 -5.72
N LEU A 190 -28.34 -0.36 -6.11
CA LEU A 190 -27.51 0.83 -5.92
C LEU A 190 -27.23 1.11 -4.44
N ALA A 191 -28.24 0.99 -3.58
CA ALA A 191 -28.08 1.14 -2.14
C ALA A 191 -27.17 0.04 -1.53
N GLY A 192 -27.24 -1.19 -2.06
CA GLY A 192 -26.37 -2.29 -1.65
C GLY A 192 -24.92 -2.02 -1.98
N VAL A 193 -24.62 -1.59 -3.22
CA VAL A 193 -23.28 -1.16 -3.62
C VAL A 193 -22.79 -0.01 -2.73
N PHE A 194 -23.63 1.00 -2.52
CA PHE A 194 -23.30 2.13 -1.66
C PHE A 194 -22.96 1.69 -0.21
N LEU A 195 -23.76 0.83 0.41
CA LEU A 195 -23.52 0.35 1.77
C LEU A 195 -22.25 -0.52 1.88
N ILE A 196 -21.91 -1.27 0.83
CA ILE A 196 -20.71 -2.12 0.79
C ILE A 196 -19.45 -1.26 0.64
N VAL A 197 -19.48 -0.26 -0.23
CA VAL A 197 -18.29 0.46 -0.70
C VAL A 197 -18.05 1.76 0.06
N SER A 198 -19.12 2.53 0.39
CA SER A 198 -18.98 3.89 0.92
C SER A 198 -18.23 3.98 2.25
N PRO A 199 -18.35 3.06 3.25
CA PRO A 199 -17.61 3.24 4.49
C PRO A 199 -16.09 3.12 4.30
N LEU A 200 -15.64 2.26 3.36
CA LEU A 200 -14.23 2.18 2.99
C LEU A 200 -13.76 3.53 2.42
N PHE A 201 -14.42 3.99 1.36
CA PHE A 201 -14.03 5.23 0.69
C PHE A 201 -14.15 6.47 1.60
N ILE A 202 -15.15 6.52 2.48
CA ILE A 202 -15.27 7.64 3.43
C ILE A 202 -14.05 7.71 4.35
N LEU A 203 -13.65 6.58 4.92
CA LEU A 203 -12.53 6.55 5.87
C LEU A 203 -11.18 6.75 5.18
N THR A 204 -10.97 6.17 4.00
CA THR A 204 -9.75 6.40 3.23
C THR A 204 -9.65 7.85 2.73
N THR A 205 -10.78 8.48 2.33
CA THR A 205 -10.78 9.90 1.95
C THR A 205 -10.48 10.81 3.14
N ILE A 206 -10.89 10.46 4.37
CA ILE A 206 -10.49 11.25 5.55
C ILE A 206 -8.97 11.20 5.72
N GLU A 207 -8.36 10.04 5.58
CA GLU A 207 -6.91 9.86 5.64
C GLU A 207 -6.20 10.66 4.53
N SER A 208 -6.72 10.60 3.30
CA SER A 208 -6.21 11.36 2.15
C SER A 208 -6.29 12.88 2.39
N LEU A 209 -7.41 13.36 2.96
CA LEU A 209 -7.57 14.76 3.31
C LEU A 209 -6.62 15.21 4.44
N GLU A 210 -6.35 14.34 5.43
CA GLU A 210 -5.34 14.66 6.46
C GLU A 210 -3.94 14.77 5.85
N GLN A 211 -3.60 13.91 4.92
CA GLN A 211 -2.31 13.94 4.22
C GLN A 211 -2.17 15.17 3.31
N GLU A 212 -3.25 15.62 2.68
CA GLU A 212 -3.25 16.76 1.76
C GLU A 212 -3.22 18.10 2.48
N PHE A 213 -3.98 18.23 3.59
CA PHE A 213 -4.17 19.52 4.25
C PHE A 213 -3.24 19.78 5.43
N PHE A 214 -2.68 18.74 6.05
CA PHE A 214 -1.80 18.89 7.21
C PHE A 214 -0.35 18.63 6.82
N ALA A 215 0.45 19.70 6.77
CA ALA A 215 1.86 19.64 6.40
C ALA A 215 2.70 18.76 7.35
N ALA A 216 2.34 18.72 8.63
CA ALA A 216 3.00 17.90 9.65
C ALA A 216 2.49 16.43 9.70
N TYR A 217 1.52 16.06 8.82
CA TYR A 217 0.95 14.73 8.84
C TYR A 217 1.92 13.66 8.32
N TYR A 218 2.03 12.58 9.06
CA TYR A 218 2.71 11.36 8.63
C TYR A 218 2.02 10.13 9.22
N ALA A 219 1.73 9.15 8.38
CA ALA A 219 1.25 7.83 8.79
C ALA A 219 2.27 6.77 8.34
N PRO A 220 2.86 6.01 9.27
CA PRO A 220 3.74 4.91 8.90
C PRO A 220 3.00 3.87 8.03
N PRO A 221 3.70 3.17 7.12
CA PRO A 221 3.11 2.10 6.31
C PRO A 221 2.33 1.11 7.19
N GLY A 222 1.10 0.81 6.79
CA GLY A 222 0.22 -0.12 7.53
C GLY A 222 -0.36 0.41 8.85
N LYS A 223 -0.04 1.64 9.30
CA LYS A 223 -0.54 2.24 10.56
C LYS A 223 -1.46 3.45 10.37
N ALA A 224 -1.82 3.81 9.14
CA ALA A 224 -2.81 4.82 8.88
C ALA A 224 -4.13 4.50 9.60
N PHE A 225 -4.55 5.38 10.51
CA PHE A 225 -5.63 5.08 11.47
C PHE A 225 -6.96 4.83 10.77
N PHE A 226 -7.37 5.71 9.86
CA PHE A 226 -8.65 5.59 9.17
C PHE A 226 -8.64 4.46 8.13
N VAL A 227 -7.49 4.17 7.50
CA VAL A 227 -7.34 3.01 6.61
C VAL A 227 -7.56 1.73 7.40
N ASN A 228 -6.86 1.53 8.52
CA ASN A 228 -7.04 0.35 9.38
C ASN A 228 -8.46 0.24 9.96
N LEU A 229 -9.06 1.39 10.32
CA LEU A 229 -10.45 1.43 10.77
C LEU A 229 -11.42 1.01 9.66
N SER A 230 -11.13 1.38 8.41
CA SER A 230 -11.94 1.01 7.25
C SER A 230 -11.97 -0.50 7.00
N GLU A 231 -10.86 -1.19 7.27
CA GLU A 231 -10.77 -2.64 7.19
C GLU A 231 -11.67 -3.38 8.20
N LEU A 232 -12.07 -2.72 9.27
CA LEU A 232 -12.94 -3.32 10.30
C LEU A 232 -14.40 -2.84 10.22
N LEU A 233 -14.63 -1.59 9.82
CA LEU A 233 -15.96 -0.97 9.82
C LEU A 233 -16.66 -0.99 8.46
N SER A 234 -15.95 -1.22 7.37
CA SER A 234 -16.52 -1.34 6.03
C SER A 234 -16.82 -2.79 5.67
N PRO A 235 -17.99 -3.12 5.12
CA PRO A 235 -18.25 -4.47 4.62
C PRO A 235 -17.25 -4.91 3.54
N LEU A 236 -16.80 -3.98 2.68
CA LEU A 236 -15.80 -4.26 1.65
C LEU A 236 -14.41 -4.47 2.26
N GLY A 237 -13.93 -3.52 3.07
CA GLY A 237 -12.64 -3.60 3.73
C GLY A 237 -12.53 -4.83 4.64
N LEU A 238 -13.57 -5.07 5.45
CA LEU A 238 -13.62 -6.25 6.33
C LEU A 238 -13.66 -7.57 5.53
N SER A 239 -14.33 -7.60 4.36
CA SER A 239 -14.29 -8.77 3.48
C SER A 239 -12.87 -9.03 2.96
N SER A 240 -12.16 -7.99 2.52
CA SER A 240 -10.76 -8.08 2.09
C SER A 240 -9.88 -8.59 3.22
N LYS A 241 -9.96 -7.98 4.40
CA LYS A 241 -9.20 -8.39 5.59
C LYS A 241 -9.48 -9.84 5.99
N LEU A 242 -10.76 -10.25 5.98
CA LEU A 242 -11.15 -11.65 6.27
C LEU A 242 -10.55 -12.64 5.27
N LEU A 243 -10.57 -12.33 3.97
CA LEU A 243 -9.98 -13.19 2.95
C LEU A 243 -8.47 -13.30 3.16
N THR A 244 -7.78 -12.18 3.35
CA THR A 244 -6.33 -12.16 3.61
C THR A 244 -6.01 -12.96 4.87
N CYS A 245 -6.58 -12.61 6.02
CA CYS A 245 -6.26 -13.27 7.28
C CYS A 245 -6.60 -14.77 7.27
N THR A 246 -7.70 -15.19 6.67
CA THR A 246 -8.06 -16.61 6.60
C THR A 246 -7.31 -17.37 5.52
N GLY A 247 -6.77 -16.70 4.51
CA GLY A 247 -5.97 -17.29 3.43
C GLY A 247 -4.48 -17.43 3.77
N THR A 248 -3.96 -16.61 4.71
CA THR A 248 -2.54 -16.60 5.10
C THR A 248 -2.29 -17.18 6.50
N TYR A 249 -3.31 -17.61 7.22
CA TYR A 249 -3.15 -18.20 8.54
C TYR A 249 -2.59 -19.62 8.48
N PHE A 250 -1.48 -19.86 9.19
CA PHE A 250 -0.90 -21.18 9.40
C PHE A 250 -0.71 -21.44 10.90
N PRO A 251 -1.20 -22.57 11.42
CA PRO A 251 -1.01 -22.88 12.83
C PRO A 251 0.47 -23.17 13.13
N ALA A 252 1.01 -22.59 14.20
CA ALA A 252 2.40 -22.73 14.65
C ALA A 252 2.80 -24.17 15.07
N SER A 253 1.88 -25.13 15.04
CA SER A 253 2.14 -26.51 15.42
C SER A 253 2.84 -27.28 14.31
N ALA A 254 3.98 -27.85 14.67
CA ALA A 254 4.72 -28.86 13.95
C ALA A 254 5.51 -28.39 12.71
N GLY A 255 6.58 -27.60 12.92
CA GLY A 255 7.67 -27.47 11.94
C GLY A 255 7.21 -26.94 10.58
N SER A 256 6.20 -26.05 10.56
CA SER A 256 5.84 -25.36 9.33
C SER A 256 6.90 -24.29 9.07
N GLU A 257 7.64 -24.46 8.01
CA GLU A 257 8.55 -23.43 7.45
C GLU A 257 7.78 -22.21 6.92
N LEU A 258 6.45 -22.21 7.04
CA LEU A 258 5.58 -21.14 6.61
C LEU A 258 5.26 -20.23 7.81
N THR A 259 5.75 -19.02 7.75
CA THR A 259 5.35 -17.93 8.65
C THR A 259 3.99 -17.40 8.21
N GLY A 260 3.03 -17.40 9.11
CA GLY A 260 1.68 -16.88 8.88
C GLY A 260 1.32 -15.84 9.93
N ILE A 261 0.17 -15.21 9.76
CA ILE A 261 -0.36 -14.24 10.72
C ILE A 261 -0.60 -14.86 12.09
N THR A 262 -0.53 -14.04 13.12
CA THR A 262 -0.76 -14.45 14.51
C THR A 262 -2.24 -14.77 14.79
N LEU A 263 -2.50 -15.54 15.84
CA LEU A 263 -3.87 -15.88 16.23
C LEU A 263 -4.75 -14.65 16.58
N PRO A 264 -4.27 -13.60 17.27
CA PRO A 264 -5.02 -12.37 17.47
C PRO A 264 -5.39 -11.67 16.15
N GLU A 265 -4.48 -11.59 15.18
CA GLU A 265 -4.72 -10.98 13.87
C GLU A 265 -5.81 -11.72 13.09
N LEU A 266 -5.94 -13.02 13.25
CA LEU A 266 -7.03 -13.80 12.69
C LEU A 266 -8.36 -13.57 13.42
N LEU A 267 -8.34 -13.55 14.77
CA LEU A 267 -9.56 -13.53 15.59
C LEU A 267 -10.29 -12.18 15.54
N ILE A 268 -9.56 -11.06 15.45
CA ILE A 268 -10.16 -9.71 15.42
C ILE A 268 -11.07 -9.52 14.20
N PRO A 269 -10.63 -9.77 12.95
CA PRO A 269 -11.51 -9.65 11.78
C PRO A 269 -12.65 -10.67 11.79
N LEU A 270 -12.43 -11.89 12.26
CA LEU A 270 -13.49 -12.89 12.39
C LEU A 270 -14.59 -12.43 13.35
N ALA A 271 -14.23 -11.91 14.53
CA ALA A 271 -15.18 -11.37 15.50
C ALA A 271 -15.92 -10.16 14.92
N ALA A 272 -15.21 -9.22 14.29
CA ALA A 272 -15.81 -8.05 13.64
C ALA A 272 -16.80 -8.46 12.55
N GLY A 273 -16.45 -9.43 11.71
CA GLY A 273 -17.31 -9.96 10.65
C GLY A 273 -18.60 -10.59 11.18
N ILE A 274 -18.49 -11.38 12.24
CA ILE A 274 -19.66 -11.98 12.90
C ILE A 274 -20.55 -10.89 13.51
N ILE A 275 -19.95 -9.95 14.25
CA ILE A 275 -20.69 -8.85 14.90
C ILE A 275 -21.43 -8.00 13.87
N MET A 276 -20.75 -7.59 12.79
CA MET A 276 -21.34 -6.77 11.73
C MET A 276 -22.47 -7.54 11.01
N THR A 277 -22.26 -8.80 10.68
CA THR A 277 -23.27 -9.65 10.04
C THR A 277 -24.52 -9.78 10.92
N VAL A 278 -24.34 -10.04 12.22
CA VAL A 278 -25.47 -10.16 13.19
C VAL A 278 -26.18 -8.82 13.34
N LEU A 279 -25.45 -7.70 13.45
CA LEU A 279 -26.01 -6.36 13.55
C LEU A 279 -26.88 -6.03 12.33
N PHE A 280 -26.37 -6.26 11.12
CA PHE A 280 -27.10 -6.01 9.88
C PHE A 280 -28.28 -6.95 9.71
N LEU A 281 -28.18 -8.20 10.16
CA LEU A 281 -29.29 -9.15 10.16
C LEU A 281 -30.42 -8.69 11.08
N ILE A 282 -30.09 -8.27 12.30
CA ILE A 282 -31.09 -7.74 13.26
C ILE A 282 -31.75 -6.49 12.68
N LEU A 283 -30.96 -5.56 12.12
CA LEU A 283 -31.49 -4.34 11.53
C LEU A 283 -32.40 -4.64 10.35
N SER A 284 -31.99 -5.54 9.46
CA SER A 284 -32.79 -6.00 8.31
C SER A 284 -34.12 -6.64 8.76
N ALA A 285 -34.08 -7.47 9.81
CA ALA A 285 -35.27 -8.11 10.36
C ALA A 285 -36.25 -7.08 10.97
N VAL A 286 -35.73 -6.08 11.70
CA VAL A 286 -36.54 -5.00 12.26
C VAL A 286 -37.19 -4.14 11.18
N LEU A 287 -36.42 -3.76 10.15
CA LEU A 287 -36.89 -2.99 9.01
C LEU A 287 -37.94 -3.77 8.21
N TYR A 288 -37.69 -5.05 7.93
CA TYR A 288 -38.63 -5.92 7.24
C TYR A 288 -39.95 -6.04 7.98
N ARG A 289 -39.92 -6.15 9.32
CA ARG A 289 -41.12 -6.18 10.15
C ARG A 289 -41.94 -4.90 10.04
N LYS A 290 -41.25 -3.74 9.94
CA LYS A 290 -41.87 -2.39 9.87
C LYS A 290 -42.10 -1.93 8.42
N TYR A 291 -41.75 -2.75 7.41
CA TYR A 291 -41.85 -2.39 6.00
C TYR A 291 -43.30 -2.04 5.62
N PRO A 292 -43.58 -0.82 5.14
CA PRO A 292 -44.91 -0.41 4.74
C PRO A 292 -45.26 -0.99 3.37
N SER A 293 -46.44 -1.59 3.22
CA SER A 293 -46.90 -2.20 1.96
C SER A 293 -46.96 -1.17 0.82
N GLU A 294 -47.21 0.10 1.14
CA GLU A 294 -47.29 1.22 0.21
C GLU A 294 -45.92 1.65 -0.36
N ALA A 295 -44.81 1.18 0.23
CA ALA A 295 -43.46 1.48 -0.18
C ALA A 295 -43.08 0.81 -1.49
N ALA A 296 -43.75 -0.29 -1.86
CA ALA A 296 -43.49 -1.00 -3.10
C ALA A 296 -43.64 -0.07 -4.33
N GLY A 297 -42.58 0.07 -5.11
CA GLY A 297 -42.51 0.97 -6.25
C GLY A 297 -41.93 2.35 -5.96
N ASN A 298 -41.68 2.74 -4.71
CA ASN A 298 -41.00 3.99 -4.35
C ASN A 298 -39.48 3.78 -4.29
N ALA A 299 -38.70 4.84 -4.41
CA ALA A 299 -37.24 4.73 -4.28
C ALA A 299 -36.81 4.28 -2.89
N LEU A 300 -37.37 4.86 -1.85
CA LEU A 300 -37.10 4.51 -0.45
C LEU A 300 -38.36 3.98 0.24
N ALA A 301 -38.18 2.97 1.10
CA ALA A 301 -39.25 2.41 1.91
C ALA A 301 -39.71 3.38 3.01
N PHE A 302 -38.81 4.25 3.49
CA PHE A 302 -39.05 5.20 4.56
C PHE A 302 -38.79 6.66 4.07
N PRO A 303 -39.78 7.33 3.45
CA PRO A 303 -39.55 8.65 2.83
C PRO A 303 -39.11 9.77 3.79
N ARG A 304 -39.43 9.63 5.08
CA ARG A 304 -39.04 10.62 6.12
C ARG A 304 -37.53 10.68 6.35
N SER A 305 -36.80 9.60 6.09
CA SER A 305 -35.34 9.54 6.22
C SER A 305 -34.60 10.08 4.98
N ALA A 306 -35.29 10.32 3.87
CA ALA A 306 -34.68 10.74 2.61
C ALA A 306 -33.76 11.98 2.70
N PRO A 307 -34.14 13.08 3.37
CA PRO A 307 -33.28 14.26 3.48
C PRO A 307 -32.01 13.98 4.29
N VAL A 308 -32.10 13.17 5.36
CA VAL A 308 -30.95 12.80 6.21
C VAL A 308 -29.99 11.89 5.45
N LEU A 309 -30.50 10.87 4.79
CA LEU A 309 -29.70 9.96 3.96
C LEU A 309 -29.01 10.69 2.81
N LYS A 310 -29.68 11.67 2.20
CA LYS A 310 -29.13 12.53 1.16
C LYS A 310 -27.89 13.30 1.69
N VAL A 311 -28.02 13.98 2.82
CA VAL A 311 -26.91 14.76 3.42
C VAL A 311 -25.74 13.83 3.78
N LEU A 312 -26.01 12.71 4.47
CA LEU A 312 -25.01 11.74 4.89
C LEU A 312 -24.28 11.05 3.72
N ALA A 313 -24.93 10.92 2.57
CA ALA A 313 -24.31 10.34 1.38
C ALA A 313 -23.57 11.38 0.51
N CYS A 314 -24.14 12.60 0.38
CA CYS A 314 -23.62 13.59 -0.56
C CYS A 314 -22.38 14.33 -0.03
N ILE A 315 -22.24 14.53 1.29
CA ILE A 315 -21.04 15.17 1.86
C ILE A 315 -19.80 14.31 1.62
N PRO A 316 -19.74 13.05 2.10
CA PRO A 316 -18.57 12.20 1.83
C PRO A 316 -18.39 11.92 0.34
N GLY A 317 -19.49 11.71 -0.38
CA GLY A 317 -19.43 11.46 -1.82
C GLY A 317 -18.83 12.63 -2.61
N ALA A 318 -19.02 13.86 -2.16
CA ALA A 318 -18.39 15.01 -2.78
C ALA A 318 -16.86 14.99 -2.59
N PHE A 319 -16.40 14.68 -1.39
CA PHE A 319 -14.97 14.56 -1.10
C PHE A 319 -14.32 13.41 -1.87
N ILE A 320 -14.95 12.21 -1.87
CA ILE A 320 -14.47 11.07 -2.65
C ILE A 320 -14.28 11.43 -4.13
N ILE A 321 -15.27 12.10 -4.75
CA ILE A 321 -15.18 12.48 -6.16
C ILE A 321 -14.10 13.53 -6.38
N THR A 322 -13.99 14.51 -5.47
CA THR A 322 -12.97 15.56 -5.55
C THR A 322 -11.57 14.97 -5.42
N ASP A 323 -11.34 14.09 -4.46
CA ASP A 323 -10.11 13.35 -4.24
C ASP A 323 -9.76 12.45 -5.45
N MET A 324 -10.72 11.75 -6.01
CA MET A 324 -10.53 10.99 -7.26
C MET A 324 -10.13 11.89 -8.44
N ILE A 325 -10.70 13.08 -8.57
CA ILE A 325 -10.33 14.03 -9.63
C ILE A 325 -8.88 14.49 -9.42
N HIS A 326 -8.49 14.76 -8.17
CA HIS A 326 -7.11 15.09 -7.82
C HIS A 326 -6.16 13.96 -8.23
N ALA A 327 -6.44 12.72 -7.82
CA ALA A 327 -5.61 11.55 -8.14
C ALA A 327 -5.47 11.30 -9.66
N PHE A 328 -6.53 11.59 -10.46
CA PHE A 328 -6.47 11.41 -11.92
C PHE A 328 -5.79 12.55 -12.66
N THR A 329 -5.80 13.77 -12.12
CA THR A 329 -5.20 14.92 -12.80
C THR A 329 -3.71 15.06 -12.52
N GLY A 330 -3.20 14.49 -11.41
CA GLY A 330 -1.81 14.65 -10.98
C GLY A 330 -1.39 16.09 -10.70
N MET A 331 -2.37 17.02 -10.55
CA MET A 331 -2.12 18.43 -10.31
C MET A 331 -2.45 18.77 -8.87
N SER A 332 -1.66 19.64 -8.25
CA SER A 332 -2.02 20.21 -6.96
C SER A 332 -3.34 21.00 -7.10
N LEU A 333 -4.38 20.49 -6.45
CA LEU A 333 -5.73 21.08 -6.51
C LEU A 333 -6.01 22.03 -5.35
N GLU A 334 -5.03 22.44 -4.55
CA GLU A 334 -5.23 23.28 -3.36
C GLU A 334 -6.17 24.47 -3.61
N LYS A 335 -5.91 25.24 -4.64
CA LYS A 335 -6.75 26.39 -5.02
C LYS A 335 -8.13 25.98 -5.55
N TRP A 336 -8.24 24.81 -6.15
CA TRP A 336 -9.45 24.30 -6.79
C TRP A 336 -10.26 23.35 -5.89
N PHE A 337 -9.67 22.84 -4.82
CA PHE A 337 -10.32 21.85 -3.96
C PHE A 337 -11.65 22.37 -3.37
N PHE A 338 -11.66 23.58 -2.83
CA PHE A 338 -12.87 24.19 -2.28
C PHE A 338 -13.98 24.39 -3.33
N PRO A 339 -13.75 25.10 -4.46
CA PRO A 339 -14.79 25.29 -5.46
C PRO A 339 -15.24 23.98 -6.12
N LEU A 340 -14.33 23.02 -6.32
CA LEU A 340 -14.65 21.73 -6.89
C LEU A 340 -15.52 20.90 -5.95
N SER A 341 -15.23 20.85 -4.65
CA SER A 341 -16.03 20.16 -3.63
C SER A 341 -17.44 20.74 -3.55
N ILE A 342 -17.59 22.08 -3.63
CA ILE A 342 -18.91 22.75 -3.66
C ILE A 342 -19.68 22.39 -4.93
N LEU A 343 -19.02 22.39 -6.08
CA LEU A 343 -19.64 22.01 -7.35
C LEU A 343 -20.10 20.56 -7.32
N THR A 344 -19.25 19.68 -6.82
CA THR A 344 -19.50 18.23 -6.75
C THR A 344 -20.67 17.92 -5.81
N VAL A 345 -20.72 18.52 -4.61
CA VAL A 345 -21.84 18.31 -3.69
C VAL A 345 -23.16 18.84 -4.27
N LEU A 346 -23.12 19.95 -5.00
CA LEU A 346 -24.29 20.48 -5.68
C LEU A 346 -24.81 19.49 -6.72
N ILE A 347 -23.95 19.02 -7.62
CA ILE A 347 -24.32 18.03 -8.64
C ILE A 347 -24.86 16.75 -7.99
N LEU A 348 -24.16 16.23 -7.00
CA LEU A 348 -24.54 14.98 -6.31
C LEU A 348 -25.90 15.10 -5.62
N THR A 349 -26.14 16.20 -4.93
CA THR A 349 -27.42 16.43 -4.24
C THR A 349 -28.60 16.56 -5.21
N LEU A 350 -28.41 17.19 -6.38
CA LEU A 350 -29.42 17.25 -7.42
C LEU A 350 -29.66 15.88 -8.05
N PHE A 351 -28.60 15.10 -8.28
CA PHE A 351 -28.70 13.73 -8.82
C PHE A 351 -29.45 12.79 -7.87
N VAL A 352 -29.14 12.82 -6.57
CA VAL A 352 -29.84 12.01 -5.55
C VAL A 352 -31.32 12.40 -5.45
N GLU A 353 -31.65 13.69 -5.52
CA GLU A 353 -33.04 14.15 -5.53
C GLU A 353 -33.79 13.64 -6.78
N TYR A 354 -33.12 13.63 -7.94
CA TYR A 354 -33.67 13.03 -9.16
C TYR A 354 -33.94 11.52 -8.97
N ILE A 355 -33.01 10.78 -8.40
CA ILE A 355 -33.22 9.33 -8.12
C ILE A 355 -34.42 9.12 -7.21
N TYR A 356 -34.59 9.95 -6.17
CA TYR A 356 -35.70 9.82 -5.24
C TYR A 356 -37.06 10.05 -5.87
N ARG A 357 -37.16 11.00 -6.80
CA ARG A 357 -38.44 11.46 -7.36
C ARG A 357 -38.71 10.97 -8.78
N MET A 358 -37.66 10.65 -9.55
CA MET A 358 -37.71 10.34 -10.98
C MET A 358 -38.43 11.44 -11.79
N ASP A 359 -38.33 12.70 -11.34
CA ASP A 359 -38.95 13.88 -11.97
C ASP A 359 -37.99 15.06 -11.93
N LEU A 360 -37.54 15.52 -13.10
CA LEU A 360 -36.65 16.66 -13.25
C LEU A 360 -37.25 17.98 -12.74
N ARG A 361 -38.58 18.13 -12.78
CA ARG A 361 -39.25 19.33 -12.27
C ARG A 361 -39.28 19.43 -10.75
N ALA A 362 -39.08 18.30 -10.08
CA ALA A 362 -39.12 18.19 -8.62
C ALA A 362 -37.74 18.31 -7.96
N ILE A 363 -36.65 18.44 -8.74
CA ILE A 363 -35.26 18.49 -8.23
C ILE A 363 -35.09 19.61 -7.17
N TRP A 364 -35.70 20.78 -7.41
CA TRP A 364 -35.58 21.92 -6.50
C TRP A 364 -36.37 21.79 -5.18
N ARG A 365 -37.22 20.79 -5.04
CA ARG A 365 -38.01 20.63 -3.80
C ARG A 365 -37.13 20.22 -2.59
N GLY A 366 -35.95 19.62 -2.84
CA GLY A 366 -34.95 19.26 -1.83
C GLY A 366 -33.94 20.33 -1.47
N TRP A 367 -34.17 21.62 -1.83
CA TRP A 367 -33.19 22.69 -1.66
C TRP A 367 -32.62 22.87 -0.25
N LYS A 368 -33.43 22.60 0.82
CA LYS A 368 -32.97 22.71 2.20
C LYS A 368 -31.86 21.71 2.52
N SER A 369 -32.02 20.44 2.13
CA SER A 369 -30.98 19.42 2.32
C SER A 369 -29.77 19.67 1.44
N THR A 370 -29.94 20.21 0.24
CA THR A 370 -28.83 20.67 -0.63
C THR A 370 -28.04 21.79 0.04
N LEU A 371 -28.71 22.79 0.61
CA LEU A 371 -28.04 23.88 1.31
C LEU A 371 -27.26 23.38 2.55
N ILE A 372 -27.84 22.44 3.30
CA ILE A 372 -27.17 21.83 4.46
C ILE A 372 -25.92 21.05 4.01
N SER A 373 -25.99 20.32 2.90
CA SER A 373 -24.84 19.59 2.37
C SER A 373 -23.73 20.54 1.92
N ILE A 374 -24.07 21.62 1.21
CA ILE A 374 -23.09 22.64 0.79
C ILE A 374 -22.45 23.30 2.03
N ALA A 375 -23.24 23.70 3.01
CA ALA A 375 -22.73 24.29 4.26
C ALA A 375 -21.84 23.30 5.03
N GLY A 376 -22.19 22.03 5.03
CA GLY A 376 -21.38 20.96 5.66
C GLY A 376 -20.03 20.78 4.99
N VAL A 377 -19.99 20.72 3.65
CA VAL A 377 -18.73 20.65 2.88
C VAL A 377 -17.88 21.90 3.13
N ALA A 378 -18.49 23.10 3.01
CA ALA A 378 -17.77 24.36 3.26
C ALA A 378 -17.19 24.43 4.68
N ALA A 379 -17.92 23.97 5.69
CA ALA A 379 -17.44 23.94 7.07
C ALA A 379 -16.26 22.98 7.24
N ILE A 380 -16.35 21.75 6.69
CA ILE A 380 -15.28 20.76 6.78
C ILE A 380 -14.01 21.27 6.09
N VAL A 381 -14.12 21.76 4.84
CA VAL A 381 -12.95 22.30 4.14
C VAL A 381 -12.35 23.49 4.87
N SER A 382 -13.18 24.38 5.44
CA SER A 382 -12.67 25.50 6.23
C SER A 382 -11.90 25.05 7.50
N VAL A 383 -12.37 24.00 8.17
CA VAL A 383 -11.68 23.42 9.34
C VAL A 383 -10.31 22.88 8.94
N LEU A 384 -10.23 22.17 7.82
CA LEU A 384 -8.98 21.58 7.33
C LEU A 384 -8.01 22.66 6.82
N GLN A 385 -8.48 23.54 5.92
CA GLN A 385 -7.66 24.54 5.25
C GLN A 385 -7.07 25.59 6.19
N PHE A 386 -7.74 25.92 7.29
CA PHE A 386 -7.27 26.88 8.28
C PHE A 386 -6.71 26.22 9.56
N ASP A 387 -6.50 24.93 9.53
CA ASP A 387 -6.08 24.13 10.69
C ASP A 387 -6.76 24.56 12.00
N LEU A 388 -8.10 24.66 11.96
CA LEU A 388 -8.86 25.08 13.16
C LEU A 388 -8.77 24.08 14.32
N ILE A 389 -8.20 22.91 14.07
CA ILE A 389 -7.97 21.85 15.07
C ILE A 389 -6.61 22.05 15.74
N GLY A 390 -5.69 22.80 15.11
CA GLY A 390 -4.32 23.01 15.58
C GLY A 390 -3.46 21.75 15.43
N TYR A 391 -3.67 21.00 14.33
CA TYR A 391 -2.93 19.76 14.10
C TYR A 391 -1.46 20.02 13.76
N ASP A 392 -1.21 20.97 12.87
CA ASP A 392 0.14 21.31 12.40
C ASP A 392 0.94 22.06 13.48
N SER A 393 0.26 22.86 14.30
CA SER A 393 0.90 23.61 15.40
C SER A 393 1.14 22.78 16.67
N TYR A 394 0.61 21.52 16.73
CA TYR A 394 0.76 20.68 17.90
C TYR A 394 2.12 19.99 17.92
N MET A 395 2.89 20.21 18.97
CA MET A 395 4.11 19.48 19.32
C MET A 395 4.03 18.99 20.78
N PRO A 396 4.49 17.76 21.10
CA PRO A 396 4.54 17.31 22.48
C PRO A 396 5.52 18.13 23.34
N ASP A 397 5.17 18.40 24.59
CA ASP A 397 6.08 19.02 25.53
C ASP A 397 7.28 18.10 25.81
N GLU A 398 8.50 18.65 25.84
CA GLU A 398 9.75 17.91 26.07
C GLU A 398 9.70 17.08 27.37
N ASP A 399 9.12 17.59 28.43
CA ASP A 399 8.98 16.92 29.73
C ASP A 399 8.13 15.64 29.67
N ASN A 400 7.33 15.45 28.62
CA ASN A 400 6.46 14.29 28.43
C ASN A 400 7.01 13.29 27.39
N VAL A 401 8.18 13.57 26.78
CA VAL A 401 8.79 12.76 25.76
C VAL A 401 9.77 11.76 26.37
N ALA A 402 9.41 10.48 26.39
CA ALA A 402 10.29 9.42 26.87
C ALA A 402 11.43 9.11 25.88
N ARG A 403 11.15 9.14 24.57
CA ARG A 403 12.13 8.89 23.50
C ARG A 403 11.71 9.62 22.23
N ILE A 404 12.68 10.00 21.42
CA ILE A 404 12.47 10.63 20.12
C ILE A 404 13.32 9.94 19.06
N SER A 405 12.80 9.80 17.83
CA SER A 405 13.55 9.40 16.65
C SER A 405 13.54 10.54 15.64
N ILE A 406 14.64 10.73 14.93
CA ILE A 406 14.79 11.69 13.84
C ILE A 406 15.13 10.91 12.57
N LEU A 407 14.33 11.11 11.52
CA LEU A 407 14.47 10.40 10.26
C LEU A 407 14.35 11.39 9.11
N PRO A 408 15.47 11.94 8.63
CA PRO A 408 15.49 12.67 7.37
C PRO A 408 15.03 11.78 6.21
N ASP A 409 14.34 12.34 5.23
CA ASP A 409 13.82 11.59 4.10
C ASP A 409 14.93 10.87 3.31
N SER A 410 16.11 11.48 3.20
CA SER A 410 17.29 10.87 2.57
C SER A 410 17.73 9.55 3.22
N PHE A 411 17.44 9.34 4.52
CA PHE A 411 17.80 8.07 5.18
C PHE A 411 17.06 6.88 4.57
N SER A 412 15.83 7.06 4.13
CA SER A 412 15.06 5.99 3.47
C SER A 412 15.64 5.64 2.10
N ASN A 413 16.26 6.61 1.42
CA ASN A 413 16.88 6.40 0.12
C ASN A 413 18.32 5.87 0.25
N TYR A 414 19.03 6.30 1.30
CA TYR A 414 20.43 5.95 1.53
C TYR A 414 20.60 4.57 2.16
N PHE A 415 19.78 4.25 3.20
CA PHE A 415 19.86 2.97 3.88
C PHE A 415 18.78 2.00 3.42
N ILE A 416 19.17 0.83 2.93
CA ILE A 416 18.27 -0.29 2.69
C ILE A 416 18.58 -1.36 3.75
N TYR A 417 17.58 -1.72 4.55
CA TYR A 417 17.71 -2.66 5.66
C TYR A 417 17.17 -4.04 5.30
N PRO A 418 17.74 -5.13 5.90
CA PRO A 418 17.25 -6.49 5.68
C PRO A 418 15.77 -6.68 6.01
N SER A 419 15.25 -5.86 6.89
CA SER A 419 13.87 -5.91 7.39
C SER A 419 12.88 -5.06 6.59
N GLU A 420 13.33 -4.23 5.66
CA GLU A 420 12.44 -3.43 4.79
C GLU A 420 11.49 -4.29 3.96
N TYR A 421 11.87 -5.53 3.73
CA TYR A 421 11.10 -6.53 2.99
C TYR A 421 10.24 -7.43 3.87
N GLY A 422 10.23 -7.17 5.19
CA GLY A 422 9.47 -7.94 6.17
C GLY A 422 8.15 -7.30 6.61
N PRO A 423 7.34 -8.03 7.38
CA PRO A 423 6.10 -7.51 7.95
C PRO A 423 6.30 -6.32 8.90
N ASP A 424 7.52 -6.07 9.36
CA ASP A 424 7.92 -4.95 10.22
C ASP A 424 8.81 -3.95 9.46
N SER A 425 8.34 -3.44 8.31
CA SER A 425 9.02 -2.39 7.52
C SER A 425 9.24 -1.06 8.26
N GLU A 426 9.16 -1.07 9.59
CA GLU A 426 9.29 0.08 10.49
C GLU A 426 10.57 0.06 11.32
N ILE A 427 11.57 -0.75 10.99
CA ILE A 427 12.80 -0.82 11.79
C ILE A 427 13.46 0.54 11.93
N TYR A 428 13.52 1.32 10.84
CA TYR A 428 14.08 2.66 10.91
C TYR A 428 13.24 3.63 11.76
N LEU A 429 11.94 3.38 11.98
CA LEU A 429 11.15 4.19 12.92
C LEU A 429 11.50 3.93 14.39
N GLY A 430 12.29 2.88 14.67
CA GLY A 430 12.83 2.56 16.00
C GLY A 430 14.18 3.16 16.32
N PHE A 431 14.78 4.00 15.44
CA PHE A 431 16.07 4.63 15.65
C PHE A 431 15.94 5.79 16.65
N TYR A 432 15.97 5.46 17.92
CA TYR A 432 15.89 6.44 18.98
C TYR A 432 17.20 7.19 19.13
N VAL A 433 17.07 8.50 19.25
CA VAL A 433 18.16 9.39 19.67
C VAL A 433 18.56 9.05 21.10
N PRO A 434 19.85 9.10 21.46
CA PRO A 434 20.32 8.94 22.83
C PRO A 434 19.59 9.87 23.81
N GLU A 435 19.36 9.42 25.05
CA GLU A 435 18.61 10.20 26.04
C GLU A 435 19.25 11.60 26.29
N GLU A 436 20.57 11.70 26.22
CA GLU A 436 21.33 12.95 26.38
C GLU A 436 21.09 13.96 25.26
N ASP A 437 20.67 13.47 24.05
CA ASP A 437 20.42 14.29 22.87
C ASP A 437 18.92 14.56 22.64
N THR A 438 18.04 14.13 23.55
CA THR A 438 16.58 14.34 23.42
C THR A 438 16.22 15.82 23.30
N ALA A 439 16.87 16.69 24.11
CA ALA A 439 16.68 18.14 24.06
C ALA A 439 17.08 18.72 22.68
N LEU A 440 18.20 18.26 22.11
CA LEU A 440 18.63 18.65 20.77
C LEU A 440 17.57 18.27 19.73
N ALA A 441 17.07 17.05 19.79
CA ALA A 441 16.05 16.55 18.88
C ALA A 441 14.73 17.32 18.98
N CYS A 442 14.28 17.64 20.20
CA CYS A 442 13.11 18.48 20.43
C CYS A 442 13.31 19.90 19.88
N SER A 443 14.47 20.52 20.11
CA SER A 443 14.77 21.87 19.60
C SER A 443 14.82 21.91 18.06
N LEU A 444 15.27 20.81 17.43
CA LEU A 444 15.26 20.66 15.98
C LEU A 444 13.83 20.53 15.45
N ALA A 445 12.98 19.75 16.12
CA ALA A 445 11.56 19.64 15.78
C ALA A 445 10.83 20.99 15.92
N GLU A 446 11.12 21.79 16.98
CA GLU A 446 10.59 23.14 17.11
C GLU A 446 11.04 24.08 15.98
N THR A 447 12.28 23.92 15.52
CA THR A 447 12.81 24.70 14.40
C THR A 447 12.08 24.34 13.11
N GLY A 448 11.87 23.05 12.86
CA GLY A 448 11.09 22.56 11.73
C GLY A 448 9.61 23.01 11.79
N LEU A 449 8.98 22.98 12.96
CA LEU A 449 7.64 23.53 13.17
C LEU A 449 7.57 25.01 12.80
N ARG A 450 8.55 25.81 13.25
CA ARG A 450 8.62 27.24 12.88
C ARG A 450 8.82 27.46 11.37
N ASN A 451 9.56 26.59 10.69
CA ASN A 451 9.70 26.64 9.25
C ASN A 451 8.35 26.39 8.57
N ALA A 452 7.61 25.37 9.01
CA ALA A 452 6.28 25.07 8.50
C ALA A 452 5.28 26.21 8.76
N GLU A 453 5.29 26.81 9.97
CA GLU A 453 4.46 27.98 10.30
C GLU A 453 4.79 29.22 9.44
N ASN A 454 6.02 29.34 8.97
CA ASN A 454 6.46 30.38 8.05
C ASN A 454 6.07 30.08 6.58
N GLY A 455 5.35 28.99 6.33
CA GLY A 455 4.87 28.61 5.01
C GLY A 455 5.94 27.94 4.14
N ILE A 456 6.98 27.37 4.75
CA ILE A 456 7.95 26.55 4.03
C ILE A 456 7.36 25.17 3.84
N GLU A 457 7.06 24.83 2.60
CA GLU A 457 6.54 23.54 2.20
C GLU A 457 7.59 22.79 1.39
N VAL A 458 7.80 21.51 1.67
CA VAL A 458 8.59 20.62 0.82
C VAL A 458 7.61 19.81 -0.02
N PRO A 459 7.61 19.97 -1.32
CA PRO A 459 6.71 19.19 -2.21
C PRO A 459 6.88 17.70 -1.99
N ASN A 460 5.81 16.94 -2.20
CA ASN A 460 5.96 15.49 -2.32
C ASN A 460 6.75 15.19 -3.60
N THR A 461 7.64 14.20 -3.56
CA THR A 461 8.56 13.82 -4.66
C THR A 461 7.87 13.55 -6.02
N TRP A 462 6.56 13.50 -6.06
CA TRP A 462 5.75 13.28 -7.27
C TRP A 462 5.13 14.56 -7.86
N GLU A 463 5.19 15.69 -7.16
CA GLU A 463 4.70 16.97 -7.64
C GLU A 463 5.88 17.79 -8.15
N TYR A 464 6.02 17.87 -9.47
CA TYR A 464 6.84 18.90 -10.11
C TYR A 464 6.22 20.26 -9.78
N SER A 465 6.66 20.88 -8.69
CA SER A 465 6.25 22.24 -8.43
C SER A 465 7.17 23.18 -9.22
N GLU A 466 6.57 24.00 -10.08
CA GLU A 466 7.18 25.24 -10.59
C GLU A 466 7.45 26.23 -9.45
N SER A 467 7.90 25.77 -8.27
CA SER A 467 8.19 26.65 -7.16
C SER A 467 9.49 27.37 -7.44
N GLU A 468 9.40 28.70 -7.47
CA GLU A 468 10.46 29.66 -7.58
C GLU A 468 11.71 29.18 -6.80
N SER A 469 12.84 29.17 -7.48
CA SER A 469 14.17 28.88 -6.95
C SER A 469 14.44 29.66 -5.66
N SER A 470 14.13 29.07 -4.52
CA SER A 470 14.72 29.51 -3.27
C SER A 470 16.13 28.93 -3.20
N ASP A 471 17.13 29.77 -2.96
CA ASP A 471 18.54 29.33 -2.78
C ASP A 471 18.70 28.37 -1.57
N GLU A 472 17.67 28.21 -0.74
CA GLU A 472 17.64 27.30 0.40
C GLU A 472 16.79 26.07 0.11
N LYS A 473 17.43 24.93 0.10
CA LYS A 473 16.77 23.62 -0.06
C LYS A 473 16.37 23.05 1.29
N TYR A 474 15.13 22.57 1.37
CA TYR A 474 14.56 21.97 2.57
C TYR A 474 14.27 20.48 2.32
N MET A 475 14.49 19.68 3.36
CA MET A 475 14.22 18.24 3.37
C MET A 475 13.12 17.94 4.39
N LYS A 476 12.17 17.06 4.03
CA LYS A 476 11.23 16.50 4.99
C LYS A 476 11.97 15.65 6.00
N THR A 477 11.75 15.94 7.26
CA THR A 477 12.33 15.19 8.36
C THR A 477 11.23 14.68 9.27
N LEU A 478 11.15 13.39 9.43
CA LEU A 478 10.17 12.72 10.29
C LEU A 478 10.67 12.67 11.72
N PHE A 479 9.82 13.06 12.65
CA PHE A 479 10.01 12.94 14.09
C PHE A 479 9.00 11.94 14.66
N ARG A 480 9.49 10.95 15.39
CA ARG A 480 8.66 10.00 16.12
C ARG A 480 8.84 10.23 17.61
N PHE A 481 7.81 10.77 18.25
CA PHE A 481 7.79 11.03 19.70
C PHE A 481 7.12 9.84 20.41
N GLN A 482 7.82 9.19 21.30
CA GLN A 482 7.23 8.25 22.25
C GLN A 482 7.05 8.95 23.58
N LEU A 483 5.80 9.12 24.00
CA LEU A 483 5.46 9.76 25.27
C LEU A 483 5.60 8.81 26.45
N ASP A 484 5.73 9.34 27.67
CA ASP A 484 5.72 8.57 28.92
C ASP A 484 4.45 7.72 29.11
N SER A 485 3.35 8.15 28.52
CA SER A 485 2.10 7.40 28.48
C SER A 485 2.12 6.15 27.59
N GLY A 486 3.21 5.94 26.83
CA GLY A 486 3.33 4.91 25.80
C GLY A 486 2.68 5.28 24.46
N ARG A 487 2.03 6.45 24.34
CA ARG A 487 1.49 6.95 23.07
C ARG A 487 2.62 7.37 22.14
N VAL A 488 2.52 7.00 20.86
CA VAL A 488 3.44 7.43 19.82
C VAL A 488 2.77 8.50 18.95
N ILE A 489 3.53 9.57 18.64
CA ILE A 489 3.10 10.68 17.79
C ILE A 489 4.13 10.83 16.69
N TYR A 490 3.66 10.93 15.47
CA TYR A 490 4.49 11.18 14.30
C TYR A 490 4.25 12.61 13.81
N ARG A 491 5.34 13.33 13.45
CA ARG A 491 5.28 14.65 12.86
C ARG A 491 6.38 14.77 11.81
N GLN A 492 6.09 15.43 10.72
CA GLN A 492 7.01 15.67 9.63
C GLN A 492 7.20 17.16 9.44
N TYR A 493 8.45 17.63 9.43
CA TYR A 493 8.75 19.05 9.31
C TYR A 493 9.84 19.33 8.28
N PRO A 494 9.81 20.49 7.59
CA PRO A 494 10.86 20.94 6.70
C PRO A 494 12.07 21.44 7.46
N LEU A 495 13.25 20.92 7.15
CA LEU A 495 14.55 21.39 7.70
C LEU A 495 15.52 21.62 6.56
N ASN A 496 16.30 22.70 6.63
CA ASN A 496 17.35 22.97 5.66
C ASN A 496 18.69 22.34 6.06
N ARG A 497 19.68 22.40 5.15
CA ARG A 497 21.02 21.82 5.36
C ARG A 497 21.71 22.40 6.61
N GLU A 498 21.61 23.72 6.81
CA GLU A 498 22.27 24.39 7.94
C GLU A 498 21.71 23.99 9.31
N GLN A 499 20.44 23.59 9.34
CA GLN A 499 19.76 23.12 10.54
C GLN A 499 19.99 21.63 10.80
N LEU A 500 19.92 20.80 9.75
CA LEU A 500 19.93 19.35 9.88
C LEU A 500 21.33 18.75 10.00
N VAL A 501 22.30 19.19 9.17
CA VAL A 501 23.66 18.62 9.16
C VAL A 501 24.37 18.71 10.52
N PRO A 502 24.37 19.86 11.21
CA PRO A 502 25.04 19.95 12.54
C PRO A 502 24.37 19.01 13.56
N ALA A 503 23.03 18.88 13.52
CA ALA A 503 22.30 18.04 14.46
C ALA A 503 22.59 16.55 14.20
N VAL A 504 22.53 16.09 12.96
CA VAL A 504 22.85 14.70 12.60
C VAL A 504 24.31 14.40 12.88
N ARG A 505 25.23 15.35 12.64
CA ARG A 505 26.65 15.19 12.98
C ARG A 505 26.82 14.96 14.48
N SER A 506 26.18 15.78 15.33
CA SER A 506 26.22 15.60 16.79
C SER A 506 25.73 14.23 17.22
N LEU A 507 24.63 13.76 16.63
CA LEU A 507 24.10 12.42 16.91
C LEU A 507 25.07 11.31 16.48
N LEU A 508 25.76 11.48 15.34
CA LEU A 508 26.75 10.54 14.82
C LEU A 508 28.07 10.52 15.62
N GLU A 509 28.33 11.48 16.48
CA GLU A 509 29.43 11.38 17.46
C GLU A 509 29.20 10.23 18.46
N ASN A 510 27.94 9.87 18.72
CA ASN A 510 27.58 8.76 19.58
C ASN A 510 27.68 7.43 18.82
N LYS A 511 28.63 6.58 19.23
CA LYS A 511 28.87 5.28 18.58
C LYS A 511 27.70 4.30 18.71
N GLU A 512 26.93 4.37 19.80
CA GLU A 512 25.73 3.50 19.95
C GLU A 512 24.63 3.92 18.99
N PHE A 513 24.49 5.23 18.71
CA PHE A 513 23.56 5.69 17.67
C PHE A 513 23.99 5.20 16.28
N ARG A 514 25.30 5.24 15.93
CA ARG A 514 25.80 4.66 14.68
C ARG A 514 25.42 3.19 14.54
N LYS A 515 25.58 2.37 15.60
CA LYS A 515 25.19 0.96 15.58
C LYS A 515 23.69 0.77 15.34
N THR A 516 22.88 1.74 15.71
CA THR A 516 21.43 1.65 15.53
C THR A 516 21.02 1.97 14.11
N ILE A 517 21.65 2.95 13.43
CA ILE A 517 21.22 3.41 12.11
C ILE A 517 21.92 2.73 10.94
N TYR A 518 23.12 2.19 11.11
CA TYR A 518 23.84 1.56 9.99
C TYR A 518 23.47 0.08 9.83
N PRO A 519 23.07 -0.36 8.60
CA PRO A 519 22.57 -1.71 8.34
C PRO A 519 23.59 -2.82 8.68
N VAL A 520 24.89 -2.52 8.60
CA VAL A 520 25.95 -3.51 8.84
C VAL A 520 25.84 -4.16 10.24
N PHE A 521 25.40 -3.41 11.24
CA PHE A 521 25.25 -3.93 12.63
C PHE A 521 23.98 -4.77 12.84
N GLN A 522 23.05 -4.73 11.89
CA GLN A 522 21.79 -5.47 11.92
C GLN A 522 21.85 -6.72 11.03
N LEU A 523 22.93 -6.86 10.26
CA LEU A 523 23.11 -7.89 9.28
C LEU A 523 23.49 -9.23 9.95
N ASN A 524 22.72 -10.29 9.68
CA ASN A 524 23.15 -11.64 10.01
C ASN A 524 24.15 -12.13 8.96
N ARG A 525 25.37 -12.44 9.38
CA ARG A 525 26.48 -12.86 8.50
C ARG A 525 26.15 -14.11 7.69
N ASP A 526 25.33 -15.00 8.23
CA ASP A 526 24.96 -16.27 7.58
C ASP A 526 24.01 -16.05 6.39
N ASP A 527 23.32 -14.89 6.33
CA ASP A 527 22.39 -14.56 5.27
C ASP A 527 23.05 -13.87 4.08
N VAL A 528 24.34 -13.50 4.18
CA VAL A 528 25.09 -12.82 3.14
C VAL A 528 25.42 -13.79 2.01
N TYR A 529 24.83 -13.55 0.83
CA TYR A 529 25.09 -14.34 -0.39
C TYR A 529 26.36 -13.87 -1.11
N SER A 530 26.41 -12.60 -1.49
CA SER A 530 27.56 -11.99 -2.18
C SER A 530 27.77 -10.54 -1.74
N ILE A 531 28.97 -10.04 -1.94
CA ILE A 531 29.32 -8.63 -1.75
C ILE A 531 29.87 -8.15 -3.08
N ASN A 532 29.26 -7.09 -3.61
CA ASN A 532 29.77 -6.34 -4.77
C ASN A 532 30.56 -5.15 -4.26
N PHE A 533 31.61 -4.82 -4.95
CA PHE A 533 32.43 -3.64 -4.73
C PHE A 533 32.34 -2.71 -5.94
N SER A 534 32.12 -1.44 -5.71
CA SER A 534 32.25 -0.44 -6.76
C SER A 534 32.99 0.79 -6.24
N ASP A 535 33.85 1.35 -7.08
CA ASP A 535 34.29 2.73 -6.92
C ASP A 535 33.40 3.67 -7.73
N SER A 536 33.67 4.98 -7.69
CA SER A 536 32.89 5.96 -8.43
C SER A 536 33.12 5.90 -9.96
N TYR A 537 33.94 5.00 -10.44
CA TYR A 537 34.46 5.01 -11.81
C TYR A 537 34.37 3.66 -12.55
N GLN A 538 33.85 2.63 -11.88
CA GLN A 538 33.72 1.29 -12.47
C GLN A 538 32.39 0.61 -12.14
N VAL A 539 31.99 -0.29 -13.00
CA VAL A 539 30.83 -1.16 -12.77
C VAL A 539 31.04 -1.99 -11.50
N PRO A 540 29.99 -2.23 -10.69
CA PRO A 540 30.08 -3.10 -9.52
C PRO A 540 30.67 -4.47 -9.88
N VAL A 541 31.67 -4.89 -9.13
CA VAL A 541 32.35 -6.18 -9.29
C VAL A 541 32.02 -7.07 -8.12
N GLU A 542 31.54 -8.28 -8.39
CA GLU A 542 31.32 -9.29 -7.34
C GLU A 542 32.67 -9.77 -6.78
N LEU A 543 32.82 -9.65 -5.45
CA LEU A 543 34.02 -10.09 -4.75
C LEU A 543 33.98 -11.62 -4.57
N ASN A 544 34.98 -12.33 -5.10
CA ASN A 544 35.15 -13.76 -4.92
C ASN A 544 35.69 -14.07 -3.51
N LEU A 545 34.82 -14.07 -2.50
CA LEU A 545 35.18 -14.24 -1.09
C LEU A 545 34.67 -15.57 -0.55
N THR A 546 35.47 -16.19 0.34
CA THR A 546 34.98 -17.26 1.22
C THR A 546 34.11 -16.67 2.33
N ASP A 547 33.31 -17.50 3.00
CA ASP A 547 32.46 -17.07 4.11
C ASP A 547 33.28 -16.38 5.23
N GLU A 548 34.47 -16.90 5.52
CA GLU A 548 35.37 -16.31 6.49
C GLU A 548 35.91 -14.93 6.02
N GLN A 549 36.25 -14.78 4.76
CA GLN A 549 36.71 -13.51 4.19
C GLN A 549 35.56 -12.47 4.14
N ARG A 550 34.33 -12.89 3.84
CA ARG A 550 33.15 -12.00 3.92
C ARG A 550 32.97 -11.43 5.33
N SER A 551 33.04 -12.32 6.34
CA SER A 551 32.95 -11.88 7.73
C SER A 551 34.09 -10.93 8.12
N GLN A 552 35.32 -11.22 7.72
CA GLN A 552 36.48 -10.35 7.98
C GLN A 552 36.36 -8.97 7.31
N LEU A 553 35.87 -8.91 6.07
CA LEU A 553 35.61 -7.64 5.39
C LEU A 553 34.59 -6.80 6.13
N LEU A 554 33.47 -7.40 6.53
CA LEU A 554 32.45 -6.69 7.25
C LEU A 554 32.89 -6.27 8.65
N ASP A 555 33.72 -7.06 9.35
CA ASP A 555 34.32 -6.68 10.62
C ASP A 555 35.29 -5.48 10.47
N ALA A 556 36.06 -5.45 9.38
CA ALA A 556 36.93 -4.32 9.05
C ALA A 556 36.11 -3.06 8.78
N TYR A 557 35.03 -3.18 8.02
CA TYR A 557 34.10 -2.08 7.74
C TYR A 557 33.45 -1.53 9.01
N GLU A 558 32.97 -2.40 9.92
CA GLU A 558 32.40 -1.97 11.22
C GLU A 558 33.42 -1.21 12.08
N GLN A 559 34.66 -1.65 12.08
CA GLN A 559 35.73 -0.98 12.84
C GLN A 559 36.00 0.40 12.28
N ASP A 560 36.11 0.53 10.95
CA ASP A 560 36.36 1.81 10.29
C ASP A 560 35.20 2.76 10.48
N LEU A 561 33.96 2.29 10.33
CA LEU A 561 32.75 3.06 10.54
C LEU A 561 32.64 3.64 11.98
N LEU A 562 33.02 2.84 12.99
CA LEU A 562 33.03 3.28 14.39
C LEU A 562 34.22 4.21 14.73
N ALA A 563 35.28 4.17 13.92
CA ALA A 563 36.46 5.02 14.09
C ALA A 563 36.35 6.34 13.34
N ALA A 564 35.57 6.40 12.27
CA ALA A 564 35.41 7.57 11.40
C ALA A 564 34.90 8.80 12.15
N ASP A 565 35.32 9.99 11.71
CA ASP A 565 34.76 11.25 12.19
C ASP A 565 33.31 11.43 11.76
N ALA A 566 32.48 12.03 12.62
CA ALA A 566 31.10 12.32 12.27
C ALA A 566 30.98 13.29 11.07
N SER A 567 31.94 14.18 10.90
CA SER A 567 32.02 15.06 9.74
C SER A 567 32.21 14.30 8.41
N THR A 568 33.05 13.25 8.43
CA THR A 568 33.24 12.38 7.25
C THR A 568 31.94 11.67 6.87
N LEU A 569 31.18 11.20 7.85
CA LEU A 569 29.92 10.48 7.60
C LEU A 569 28.77 11.40 7.12
N THR A 570 28.82 12.71 7.43
CA THR A 570 27.75 13.67 7.04
C THR A 570 28.06 14.48 5.80
N GLU A 571 29.33 14.76 5.54
CA GLU A 571 29.76 15.68 4.47
C GLU A 571 30.98 15.16 3.71
N GLY A 572 31.51 13.96 4.04
CA GLY A 572 32.64 13.36 3.36
C GLY A 572 32.22 12.81 1.99
N THR A 573 33.12 12.87 1.04
CA THR A 573 32.94 12.28 -0.28
C THR A 573 33.32 10.80 -0.24
N ALA A 574 32.38 9.93 -0.50
CA ALA A 574 32.62 8.49 -0.63
C ALA A 574 33.47 8.21 -1.89
N ILE A 575 34.50 7.37 -1.74
CA ILE A 575 35.39 6.95 -2.83
C ILE A 575 34.96 5.60 -3.44
N GLY A 576 34.04 4.92 -2.83
CA GLY A 576 33.50 3.65 -3.25
C GLY A 576 32.34 3.21 -2.39
N SER A 577 31.76 2.06 -2.68
CA SER A 577 30.75 1.42 -1.84
C SER A 577 30.80 -0.09 -1.93
N LEU A 578 30.26 -0.74 -0.92
CA LEU A 578 29.91 -2.15 -0.95
C LEU A 578 28.40 -2.25 -1.13
N GLU A 579 27.97 -3.18 -1.98
CA GLU A 579 26.58 -3.62 -2.06
C GLU A 579 26.52 -5.05 -1.56
N ILE A 580 25.71 -5.28 -0.53
CA ILE A 580 25.62 -6.57 0.13
C ILE A 580 24.34 -7.23 -0.32
N ASN A 581 24.47 -8.36 -1.04
CA ASN A 581 23.32 -9.16 -1.43
C ASN A 581 23.05 -10.22 -0.37
N ILE A 582 21.84 -10.23 0.17
CA ILE A 582 21.39 -11.23 1.13
C ILE A 582 20.30 -12.11 0.50
N TYR A 583 20.15 -13.34 1.03
CA TYR A 583 18.94 -14.11 0.75
C TYR A 583 17.74 -13.37 1.34
N ASP A 584 16.69 -13.18 0.52
CA ASP A 584 15.46 -12.58 1.02
C ASP A 584 14.86 -13.46 2.13
N PRO A 585 14.88 -13.03 3.39
CA PRO A 585 14.38 -13.84 4.51
C PRO A 585 12.85 -13.97 4.52
N PHE A 586 12.13 -13.15 3.71
CA PHE A 586 10.67 -13.02 3.75
C PHE A 586 9.97 -13.56 2.51
N GLN A 587 10.72 -13.98 1.51
CA GLN A 587 10.13 -14.46 0.29
C GLN A 587 10.11 -15.96 0.14
N PRO A 588 8.94 -16.48 0.21
CA PRO A 588 8.52 -17.45 -0.75
C PRO A 588 7.87 -16.68 -1.92
N GLY A 589 8.50 -16.55 -3.06
CA GLY A 589 8.05 -16.14 -4.40
C GLY A 589 6.62 -15.63 -4.73
N THR A 590 5.85 -15.22 -3.72
CA THR A 590 4.41 -14.96 -3.82
C THR A 590 4.07 -13.52 -4.15
N GLU A 591 4.85 -12.54 -3.69
CA GLU A 591 4.57 -11.13 -3.99
C GLU A 591 4.91 -10.75 -5.43
N ALA A 592 5.98 -11.30 -5.99
CA ALA A 592 6.33 -11.06 -7.38
C ALA A 592 5.27 -11.62 -8.35
N LEU A 593 4.62 -12.75 -8.02
CA LEU A 593 3.49 -13.29 -8.77
C LEU A 593 2.21 -12.45 -8.59
N GLN A 594 2.01 -11.83 -7.42
CA GLN A 594 0.89 -10.91 -7.18
C GLN A 594 1.02 -9.62 -7.98
N ASN A 595 2.25 -9.14 -8.22
CA ASN A 595 2.55 -7.94 -9.01
C ASN A 595 2.55 -8.18 -10.52
N GLY A 596 2.06 -9.33 -11.00
CA GLY A 596 1.89 -9.61 -12.42
C GLY A 596 3.19 -9.96 -13.17
N MET A 597 4.27 -10.24 -12.45
CA MET A 597 5.47 -10.81 -13.07
C MET A 597 5.20 -12.22 -13.56
N THR A 598 5.68 -12.57 -14.74
CA THR A 598 5.53 -13.92 -15.28
C THR A 598 6.34 -14.91 -14.45
N ALA A 599 5.86 -16.13 -14.32
CA ALA A 599 6.57 -17.20 -13.60
C ALA A 599 8.02 -17.36 -14.08
N ASP A 600 8.30 -17.09 -15.35
CA ASP A 600 9.63 -17.16 -15.95
C ASP A 600 10.62 -16.09 -15.42
N SER A 601 10.13 -14.93 -14.95
CA SER A 601 10.99 -13.87 -14.41
C SER A 601 11.31 -14.04 -12.92
N VAL A 602 10.50 -14.82 -12.20
CA VAL A 602 10.62 -15.02 -10.75
C VAL A 602 11.47 -16.25 -10.40
N LEU A 603 11.56 -17.22 -11.30
CA LEU A 603 12.01 -18.58 -11.00
C LEU A 603 13.47 -18.87 -11.44
N GLY A 604 14.22 -17.89 -11.93
CA GLY A 604 15.57 -18.10 -12.49
C GLY A 604 16.76 -17.70 -11.61
N SER A 605 16.55 -17.03 -10.48
CA SER A 605 17.62 -16.56 -9.59
C SER A 605 17.19 -16.73 -8.13
N PRO A 606 18.12 -17.00 -7.19
CA PRO A 606 17.80 -16.84 -5.78
C PRO A 606 17.27 -15.42 -5.59
N ASN A 607 16.18 -15.27 -4.83
CA ASN A 607 15.68 -13.95 -4.47
C ASN A 607 16.73 -13.30 -3.57
N LEU A 608 17.51 -12.43 -4.16
CA LEU A 608 18.54 -11.65 -3.50
C LEU A 608 18.02 -10.23 -3.33
N VAL A 609 18.32 -9.67 -2.19
CA VAL A 609 18.06 -8.27 -1.86
C VAL A 609 19.41 -7.59 -1.73
N GLY A 610 19.62 -6.54 -2.52
CA GLY A 610 20.78 -5.66 -2.39
C GLY A 610 20.56 -4.66 -1.26
N LEU A 611 21.47 -4.65 -0.29
CA LEU A 611 21.48 -3.66 0.80
C LEU A 611 22.45 -2.55 0.44
N SER A 612 22.04 -1.30 0.63
CA SER A 612 22.85 -0.08 0.41
C SER A 612 23.22 0.60 1.74
N GLY A 613 23.93 1.73 1.64
CA GLY A 613 24.43 2.47 2.82
C GLY A 613 25.76 1.96 3.35
N PHE A 614 26.55 1.32 2.50
CA PHE A 614 27.89 0.82 2.84
C PHE A 614 28.97 1.59 2.07
N ASP A 615 28.97 2.91 2.20
CA ASP A 615 29.95 3.77 1.55
C ASP A 615 31.35 3.60 2.14
N LEU A 616 32.34 3.76 1.29
CA LEU A 616 33.76 3.69 1.62
C LEU A 616 34.36 5.11 1.55
N TYR A 617 35.02 5.49 2.64
CA TYR A 617 35.71 6.77 2.73
C TYR A 617 37.23 6.57 2.75
N PRO A 618 38.03 7.59 2.36
CA PRO A 618 39.50 7.50 2.37
C PRO A 618 40.10 7.09 3.71
N GLU A 619 39.38 7.34 4.78
CA GLU A 619 39.79 7.07 6.16
C GLU A 619 39.54 5.60 6.58
N TYR A 620 38.82 4.80 5.78
CA TYR A 620 38.51 3.40 6.07
C TYR A 620 39.70 2.49 5.77
N THR A 621 40.77 2.68 6.55
CA THR A 621 42.07 2.05 6.28
C THR A 621 42.04 0.52 6.40
N ASN A 622 41.29 -0.04 7.35
CA ASN A 622 41.20 -1.50 7.51
C ASN A 622 40.47 -2.16 6.34
N THR A 623 39.36 -1.56 5.91
CA THR A 623 38.54 -2.06 4.79
C THR A 623 39.31 -1.96 3.47
N LEU A 624 39.95 -0.81 3.22
CA LEU A 624 40.69 -0.57 1.99
C LEU A 624 41.93 -1.46 1.88
N GLU A 625 42.69 -1.64 2.99
CA GLU A 625 43.84 -2.56 3.04
C GLU A 625 43.39 -4.00 2.79
N PHE A 626 42.22 -4.42 3.33
CA PHE A 626 41.66 -5.74 3.09
C PHE A 626 41.33 -5.97 1.61
N LEU A 627 40.67 -4.99 0.96
CA LEU A 627 40.35 -5.04 -0.46
C LEU A 627 41.61 -5.07 -1.34
N GLU A 628 42.61 -4.24 -1.03
CA GLU A 628 43.89 -4.20 -1.75
C GLU A 628 44.64 -5.55 -1.64
N ASN A 629 44.65 -6.17 -0.48
CA ASN A 629 45.25 -7.49 -0.25
C ASN A 629 44.58 -8.60 -1.08
N LEU A 630 43.32 -8.42 -1.45
CA LEU A 630 42.61 -9.31 -2.36
C LEU A 630 42.79 -8.98 -3.83
N GLY A 631 43.51 -7.87 -4.13
CA GLY A 631 43.79 -7.42 -5.50
C GLY A 631 42.73 -6.47 -6.06
N TYR A 632 41.81 -5.96 -5.24
CA TYR A 632 40.84 -4.95 -5.65
C TYR A 632 41.38 -3.57 -5.31
N THR A 633 41.61 -2.74 -6.34
CA THR A 633 42.07 -1.37 -6.17
C THR A 633 41.01 -0.39 -6.64
N LEU A 634 40.87 0.70 -5.90
CA LEU A 634 40.02 1.82 -6.27
C LEU A 634 40.59 2.56 -7.45
N ARG A 635 39.77 2.84 -8.44
CA ARG A 635 40.12 3.80 -9.51
C ARG A 635 39.91 5.20 -8.95
N THR A 636 40.83 6.09 -9.24
CA THR A 636 40.78 7.49 -8.80
C THR A 636 40.40 8.44 -9.92
N GLU A 637 40.47 7.98 -11.19
CA GLU A 637 40.18 8.78 -12.38
C GLU A 637 39.62 7.87 -13.48
N ILE A 638 38.77 8.42 -14.35
CA ILE A 638 38.35 7.79 -15.61
C ILE A 638 39.34 8.19 -16.68
N ASP A 639 39.97 7.21 -17.37
CA ASP A 639 40.75 7.51 -18.57
C ASP A 639 39.77 7.76 -19.74
N PRO A 640 39.69 8.98 -20.28
CA PRO A 640 38.83 9.28 -21.42
C PRO A 640 39.06 8.39 -22.65
N GLU A 641 40.25 7.78 -22.73
CA GLU A 641 40.57 6.85 -23.83
C GLU A 641 39.91 5.47 -23.66
N ASP A 642 39.49 5.09 -22.45
CA ASP A 642 38.78 3.85 -22.18
C ASP A 642 37.25 3.97 -22.39
N VAL A 643 36.75 5.20 -22.52
CA VAL A 643 35.33 5.48 -22.74
C VAL A 643 35.01 5.32 -24.23
N GLU A 644 33.95 4.56 -24.53
CA GLU A 644 33.40 4.43 -25.87
C GLU A 644 32.42 5.56 -26.16
N ASN A 645 31.52 5.84 -25.17
CA ASN A 645 30.51 6.87 -25.31
C ASN A 645 30.15 7.46 -23.92
N LEU A 646 29.96 8.76 -23.86
CA LEU A 646 29.43 9.45 -22.69
C LEU A 646 28.17 10.16 -23.13
N SER A 647 27.07 9.93 -22.42
CA SER A 647 25.80 10.60 -22.65
C SER A 647 25.32 11.30 -21.37
N ILE A 648 24.83 12.53 -21.54
CA ILE A 648 24.27 13.34 -20.49
C ILE A 648 22.86 13.72 -20.87
N THR A 649 21.92 13.50 -19.99
CA THR A 649 20.54 13.97 -20.13
C THR A 649 20.32 15.10 -19.11
N LEU A 650 20.00 16.29 -19.61
CA LEU A 650 19.63 17.45 -18.80
C LEU A 650 18.13 17.68 -18.87
N SER A 651 17.49 17.82 -17.73
CA SER A 651 16.09 18.24 -17.61
C SER A 651 15.97 19.76 -17.83
N LEU A 652 14.93 20.21 -18.57
CA LEU A 652 14.68 21.65 -18.78
C LEU A 652 14.37 22.41 -17.49
N ASP A 653 13.89 21.73 -16.48
CA ASP A 653 13.45 22.31 -15.21
C ASP A 653 14.55 22.33 -14.15
N SER A 654 15.74 21.77 -14.46
CA SER A 654 16.89 21.76 -13.55
C SER A 654 17.62 23.11 -13.55
N VAL A 655 17.90 23.64 -12.36
CA VAL A 655 18.73 24.86 -12.18
C VAL A 655 20.16 24.62 -12.71
N GLN A 656 20.64 23.39 -12.63
CA GLN A 656 21.95 23.00 -13.09
C GLN A 656 22.02 22.94 -14.63
N SER A 657 20.91 22.63 -15.29
CA SER A 657 20.79 22.56 -16.74
C SER A 657 21.30 23.84 -17.43
N ALA A 658 20.98 25.01 -16.89
CA ALA A 658 21.45 26.28 -17.44
C ALA A 658 22.99 26.43 -17.35
N LYS A 659 23.58 26.01 -16.24
CA LYS A 659 25.02 26.02 -16.00
C LYS A 659 25.76 25.08 -16.95
N TYR A 660 25.26 23.87 -17.10
CA TYR A 660 25.88 22.84 -17.93
C TYR A 660 25.62 23.04 -19.42
N SER A 661 24.49 23.59 -19.82
CA SER A 661 24.26 23.99 -21.23
C SER A 661 25.25 25.03 -21.71
N GLU A 662 25.76 25.89 -20.83
CA GLU A 662 26.80 26.85 -21.17
C GLU A 662 28.17 26.17 -21.36
N LEU A 663 28.51 25.18 -20.51
CA LEU A 663 29.69 24.35 -20.63
C LEU A 663 29.70 23.59 -21.95
N PHE A 664 28.57 22.96 -22.33
CA PHE A 664 28.50 22.16 -23.55
C PHE A 664 28.66 22.99 -24.83
N ARG A 665 28.34 24.27 -24.81
CA ARG A 665 28.64 25.20 -25.90
C ARG A 665 30.11 25.52 -26.05
N THR A 666 30.93 25.21 -25.06
CA THR A 666 32.39 25.41 -25.09
C THR A 666 33.14 24.19 -25.60
N LEU A 667 32.46 23.05 -25.81
CA LEU A 667 33.09 21.85 -26.35
C LEU A 667 33.63 22.08 -27.77
N PRO A 668 34.69 21.38 -28.20
CA PRO A 668 35.24 21.49 -29.53
C PRO A 668 34.18 21.27 -30.63
N ASP A 669 34.24 22.04 -31.70
CA ASP A 669 33.30 21.96 -32.80
C ASP A 669 33.22 20.54 -33.38
N GLY A 670 32.07 19.91 -33.34
CA GLY A 670 31.81 18.57 -33.87
C GLY A 670 32.25 17.41 -32.98
N SER A 671 32.72 17.68 -31.73
CA SER A 671 33.12 16.65 -30.77
C SER A 671 31.90 16.01 -30.05
N ALA A 672 30.76 16.68 -29.99
CA ALA A 672 29.56 16.21 -29.35
C ALA A 672 28.30 16.36 -30.20
N SER A 673 27.33 15.48 -30.02
CA SER A 673 25.99 15.56 -30.63
C SER A 673 24.98 16.04 -29.61
N PHE A 674 24.13 16.98 -30.00
CA PHE A 674 23.08 17.57 -29.16
C PHE A 674 21.72 17.17 -29.72
N THR A 675 20.85 16.66 -28.85
CA THR A 675 19.48 16.33 -29.20
C THR A 675 18.54 16.98 -28.19
N GLN A 676 17.73 17.92 -28.67
CA GLN A 676 16.77 18.63 -27.82
C GLN A 676 15.41 17.94 -27.87
N TYR A 677 14.81 17.69 -26.69
CA TYR A 677 13.48 17.16 -26.51
C TYR A 677 12.56 18.19 -25.87
N SER A 678 11.26 17.88 -25.78
CA SER A 678 10.30 18.75 -25.09
C SER A 678 10.52 18.80 -23.56
N THR A 679 11.27 17.87 -23.01
CA THR A 679 11.50 17.73 -21.55
C THR A 679 12.97 17.91 -21.16
N GLY A 680 13.90 18.07 -22.11
CA GLY A 680 15.31 18.17 -21.81
C GLY A 680 16.23 18.23 -23.02
N GLU A 681 17.53 18.13 -22.78
CA GLU A 681 18.59 18.10 -23.78
C GLU A 681 19.52 16.92 -23.51
N ASP A 682 19.75 16.10 -24.53
CA ASP A 682 20.78 15.03 -24.51
C ASP A 682 22.05 15.49 -25.18
N VAL A 683 23.16 15.28 -24.51
CA VAL A 683 24.52 15.50 -25.06
C VAL A 683 25.24 14.17 -25.11
N ARG A 684 25.75 13.81 -26.28
CA ARG A 684 26.53 12.56 -26.49
C ARG A 684 27.86 12.84 -27.15
N THR A 685 28.90 12.25 -26.60
CA THR A 685 30.26 12.38 -27.14
C THR A 685 31.04 11.07 -26.99
N SER A 686 31.92 10.82 -27.99
CA SER A 686 32.96 9.79 -27.96
C SER A 686 34.34 10.40 -28.13
N ASP A 687 34.45 11.74 -28.12
CA ASP A 687 35.73 12.45 -28.26
C ASP A 687 36.42 12.52 -26.88
N PRO A 688 37.65 11.99 -26.70
CA PRO A 688 38.34 11.97 -25.42
C PRO A 688 38.59 13.36 -24.83
N GLU A 689 38.78 14.41 -25.66
CA GLU A 689 38.98 15.78 -25.18
C GLU A 689 37.67 16.37 -24.61
N ALA A 690 36.55 16.13 -25.28
CA ALA A 690 35.24 16.52 -24.82
C ALA A 690 34.82 15.74 -23.53
N ILE A 691 35.07 14.43 -23.49
CA ILE A 691 34.85 13.59 -22.32
C ILE A 691 35.63 14.13 -21.13
N ARG A 692 36.87 14.47 -21.29
CA ARG A 692 37.70 15.03 -20.23
C ARG A 692 37.16 16.34 -19.69
N LEU A 693 36.77 17.26 -20.58
CA LEU A 693 36.20 18.55 -20.18
C LEU A 693 34.88 18.38 -19.41
N ILE A 694 34.08 17.40 -19.79
CA ILE A 694 32.83 17.08 -19.13
C ILE A 694 33.10 16.51 -17.73
N LEU A 695 33.98 15.50 -17.63
CA LEU A 695 34.28 14.86 -16.35
C LEU A 695 35.00 15.80 -15.37
N ASP A 696 35.82 16.75 -15.86
CA ASP A 696 36.45 17.79 -15.04
C ASP A 696 35.39 18.77 -14.45
N ALA A 697 34.28 18.99 -15.16
CA ALA A 697 33.24 19.93 -14.75
C ALA A 697 32.12 19.26 -13.98
N ILE A 698 31.84 18.00 -14.27
CA ILE A 698 30.79 17.17 -13.67
C ILE A 698 31.46 15.89 -13.16
N PRO A 699 32.16 15.93 -12.05
CA PRO A 699 32.78 14.73 -11.51
C PRO A 699 31.66 13.76 -11.05
N PRO A 700 31.81 12.45 -11.31
CA PRO A 700 30.91 11.45 -10.82
C PRO A 700 30.78 11.57 -9.29
N SER A 701 29.58 11.82 -8.81
CA SER A 701 29.29 11.94 -7.39
C SER A 701 28.44 10.78 -6.91
N ARG A 702 28.54 10.44 -5.65
CA ARG A 702 27.68 9.47 -4.98
C ARG A 702 26.67 10.16 -4.13
N THR A 703 25.58 9.48 -3.84
CA THR A 703 24.52 9.94 -2.93
C THR A 703 25.12 10.21 -1.56
N GLU A 704 24.94 11.41 -1.04
CA GLU A 704 25.33 11.78 0.33
C GLU A 704 24.30 11.24 1.34
N LEU A 705 24.72 10.99 2.58
CA LEU A 705 23.82 10.59 3.68
C LEU A 705 22.66 11.57 3.85
N LEU A 706 22.96 12.88 3.75
CA LEU A 706 21.97 13.95 3.76
C LEU A 706 21.93 14.60 2.39
N ASP A 707 21.25 13.94 1.46
CA ASP A 707 21.11 14.42 0.10
C ASP A 707 20.01 15.48 0.02
N PHE A 708 20.43 16.72 -0.20
CA PHE A 708 19.55 17.85 -0.49
C PHE A 708 19.46 18.15 -1.99
N SER A 709 20.01 17.30 -2.85
CA SER A 709 19.81 17.44 -4.30
C SER A 709 18.32 17.22 -4.60
N GLU A 710 17.77 18.06 -5.44
CA GLU A 710 16.54 17.66 -6.14
C GLU A 710 16.95 16.55 -7.09
N ASP A 711 16.17 15.48 -7.17
CA ASP A 711 16.25 14.55 -8.29
C ASP A 711 15.87 15.31 -9.57
N GLY A 712 16.80 16.15 -10.03
CA GLY A 712 16.59 17.07 -11.15
C GLY A 712 16.45 16.37 -12.50
N GLY A 713 16.45 15.05 -12.50
CA GLY A 713 16.38 14.28 -13.73
C GLY A 713 17.64 14.41 -14.59
N ASP A 714 18.67 15.13 -14.12
CA ASP A 714 19.95 15.24 -14.80
C ASP A 714 20.75 13.96 -14.55
N SER A 715 21.19 13.30 -15.61
CA SER A 715 21.93 12.05 -15.52
C SER A 715 23.10 12.00 -16.50
N MET A 716 24.15 11.30 -16.10
CA MET A 716 25.29 11.00 -16.93
C MET A 716 25.49 9.50 -17.04
N GLU A 717 25.61 8.98 -18.24
CA GLU A 717 25.88 7.57 -18.51
C GLU A 717 27.21 7.45 -19.25
N ILE A 718 28.10 6.60 -18.76
CA ILE A 718 29.39 6.33 -19.32
C ILE A 718 29.43 4.89 -19.78
N GLU A 719 29.69 4.68 -21.08
CA GLU A 719 29.88 3.37 -21.69
C GLU A 719 31.36 3.17 -22.01
N TYR A 720 31.93 2.11 -21.46
CA TYR A 720 33.36 1.79 -21.69
C TYR A 720 33.56 0.88 -22.91
N LYS A 721 34.74 0.89 -23.52
CA LYS A 721 35.11 0.08 -24.69
C LYS A 721 35.03 -1.43 -24.46
N ASP A 722 34.98 -1.89 -23.22
CA ASP A 722 34.80 -3.29 -22.86
C ASP A 722 33.30 -3.69 -22.79
N GLY A 723 32.39 -2.76 -23.07
CA GLY A 723 30.94 -2.93 -23.06
C GLY A 723 30.31 -2.77 -21.67
N ALA A 724 31.09 -2.35 -20.67
CA ALA A 724 30.54 -1.99 -19.36
C ALA A 724 29.95 -0.57 -19.40
N GLY A 725 28.89 -0.33 -18.59
CA GLY A 725 28.27 0.99 -18.49
C GLY A 725 28.01 1.35 -17.04
N ILE A 726 28.13 2.64 -16.70
CA ILE A 726 27.83 3.17 -15.37
C ILE A 726 27.03 4.48 -15.50
N GLY A 727 25.99 4.64 -14.69
CA GLY A 727 25.12 5.81 -14.69
C GLY A 727 25.19 6.57 -13.37
N TYR A 728 25.09 7.89 -13.43
CA TYR A 728 25.07 8.82 -12.30
C TYR A 728 23.91 9.79 -12.46
N TYR A 729 23.30 10.16 -11.33
CA TYR A 729 22.41 11.33 -11.20
C TYR A 729 23.23 12.47 -10.59
N PHE A 730 22.98 13.72 -11.00
CA PHE A 730 23.73 14.88 -10.49
C PHE A 730 22.93 16.18 -10.53
#